data_470778d33e0b9fdcf5112696aa5e200d
#
_entry.id   470778d33e0b9fdcf5112696aa5e200d
#
_cell.length_a   1.000
_cell.length_b   1.000
_cell.length_c   1.000
_cell.angle_alpha   90.00
_cell.angle_beta   90.00
_cell.angle_gamma   90.00
#
_symmetry.space_group_name_H-M   'P 1'
#
loop_
_entity.id
_entity.type
_entity.pdbx_description
1 polymer ?
#
loop_
_entity_poly.entity_id
_entity_poly.type
_entity_poly.pdbx_seq_one_letter_code
_entity_poly.pdbx_strand_id
1 'polypeptide(L)'
;MMEQFQNIALYYAALFPIFFLSGLYISLSFLALTNEKIGAVYGADLVGAGAGALVMLAAMFYLHPFYLLLTLIPLWALAAKLAQYRARFEAHWWTWTSLILTVFLLSEGAAAYFIKPHFCQYKMITPALNVGDAHIRQRIHSPYGYYMVLDNFTERLDIDLSNNYILLKIQGPPKALGLYLDGNRISSFPTGAKNDLSYAKGSLDIFPYLLNPKARALLIGTRGGFRVGEALEYHAAELVALESDPNILDLIQGPLWANEKRWFQDPRVTLLRQSPGPYLAGDKRGFDIIDLSSEYLDQADANKYALTREALEDYWKALNPGGVVSLPVNIREFTVYALKLQETAREALLALGVKDPENHMMLYRSAWNARLLISKDPWTDREMGALKLFCVDRSFDVSFLPRLTPWSGEVYNDLPPTVWSAGDEQPAAAPDAGDALRDDSLQLLSERGQTFRDSHFFNLRPSTRDRPFFYSVLRLSRLQDIFKNLSQIPREEIGYLINLAVLGQSLFWALLVLILPFLGRAGRAVPWGQLGKTVVYFSCLGLGFLFIEIMLIEKGAYFLGDRTIAFSLVLCAMLVFSGLGSWLSGVIPWQLRVLLQPSGTFRPASLLRPAGLLLAVWLGLSLGPLDPVLTHCLSLSLPSRCLFLGAWAALASIPLGFFFPLGLSRLPRESSLIPWAWALNGAFSVVATPLANLLAVSVGYHSLLWLVFFLYGLAYLSFPDGPVKTAVMGRRS
;
A
#
# COMPACT_ATOMS: atom_id res chain seq x y z
N MET A 1 18.13 7.76 -19.45
CA MET A 1 18.59 6.81 -18.41
C MET A 1 19.74 7.40 -17.58
N MET A 2 20.82 7.90 -18.19
CA MET A 2 21.98 8.51 -17.49
C MET A 2 21.57 9.68 -16.57
N GLU A 3 20.70 10.57 -17.05
CA GLU A 3 20.18 11.72 -16.31
C GLU A 3 19.37 11.29 -15.06
N GLN A 4 18.63 10.19 -15.14
CA GLN A 4 17.90 9.66 -13.98
C GLN A 4 18.84 9.09 -12.91
N PHE A 5 19.95 8.46 -13.31
CA PHE A 5 20.97 8.02 -12.35
C PHE A 5 21.66 9.22 -11.66
N GLN A 6 21.91 10.31 -12.38
CA GLN A 6 22.45 11.53 -11.77
C GLN A 6 21.47 12.13 -10.75
N ASN A 7 20.18 12.21 -11.08
CA ASN A 7 19.16 12.70 -10.16
C ASN A 7 19.07 11.84 -8.89
N ILE A 8 19.08 10.50 -9.04
CA ILE A 8 19.08 9.57 -7.90
C ILE A 8 20.33 9.79 -7.04
N ALA A 9 21.50 9.91 -7.64
CA ALA A 9 22.75 10.16 -6.93
C ALA A 9 22.72 11.48 -6.13
N LEU A 10 22.14 12.53 -6.71
CA LEU A 10 21.95 13.83 -6.02
C LEU A 10 21.01 13.72 -4.83
N TYR A 11 19.89 12.97 -4.94
CA TYR A 11 19.01 12.69 -3.82
C TYR A 11 19.72 11.95 -2.68
N TYR A 12 20.50 10.91 -3.00
CA TYR A 12 21.30 10.22 -2.00
C TYR A 12 22.31 11.15 -1.33
N ALA A 13 23.04 11.96 -2.11
CA ALA A 13 24.01 12.90 -1.58
C ALA A 13 23.36 13.96 -0.66
N ALA A 14 22.16 14.43 -0.99
CA ALA A 14 21.43 15.41 -0.18
C ALA A 14 20.88 14.81 1.12
N LEU A 15 20.40 13.59 1.12
CA LEU A 15 19.79 12.94 2.29
C LEU A 15 20.82 12.27 3.20
N PHE A 16 21.94 11.78 2.65
CA PHE A 16 22.96 11.05 3.39
C PHE A 16 23.48 11.77 4.65
N PRO A 17 23.82 13.07 4.63
CA PRO A 17 24.34 13.77 5.81
C PRO A 17 23.36 13.75 6.99
N ILE A 18 22.07 13.90 6.74
CA ILE A 18 21.02 13.94 7.78
C ILE A 18 20.93 12.56 8.47
N PHE A 19 20.81 11.50 7.69
CA PHE A 19 20.73 10.13 8.24
C PHE A 19 22.04 9.69 8.89
N PHE A 20 23.19 10.07 8.31
CA PHE A 20 24.51 9.75 8.87
C PHE A 20 24.70 10.42 10.24
N LEU A 21 24.41 11.72 10.35
CA LEU A 21 24.56 12.46 11.61
C LEU A 21 23.57 11.96 12.67
N SER A 22 22.35 11.62 12.31
CA SER A 22 21.37 11.03 13.23
C SER A 22 21.85 9.67 13.74
N GLY A 23 22.34 8.80 12.85
CA GLY A 23 22.90 7.51 13.22
C GLY A 23 24.15 7.62 14.09
N LEU A 24 25.03 8.58 13.79
CA LEU A 24 26.21 8.88 14.59
C LEU A 24 25.83 9.35 16.01
N TYR A 25 24.84 10.25 16.11
CA TYR A 25 24.35 10.75 17.40
C TYR A 25 23.81 9.62 18.28
N ILE A 26 22.96 8.75 17.74
CA ILE A 26 22.41 7.60 18.47
C ILE A 26 23.51 6.64 18.89
N SER A 27 24.47 6.32 17.99
CA SER A 27 25.60 5.43 18.30
C SER A 27 26.49 5.98 19.41
N LEU A 28 26.79 7.27 19.36
CA LEU A 28 27.58 7.95 20.43
C LEU A 28 26.82 7.99 21.77
N SER A 29 25.48 8.15 21.72
CA SER A 29 24.66 8.11 22.92
C SER A 29 24.70 6.75 23.61
N PHE A 30 24.68 5.65 22.86
CA PHE A 30 24.84 4.31 23.43
C PHE A 30 26.26 4.07 24.05
N LEU A 31 27.28 4.61 23.43
CA LEU A 31 28.66 4.50 23.98
C LEU A 31 28.89 5.34 25.25
N ALA A 32 28.24 6.51 25.31
CA ALA A 32 28.43 7.44 26.44
C ALA A 32 27.72 7.00 27.73
N LEU A 33 26.72 6.08 27.63
CA LEU A 33 25.85 5.73 28.75
C LEU A 33 26.20 4.36 29.37
N THR A 34 25.74 4.13 30.60
CA THR A 34 25.92 2.83 31.28
C THR A 34 24.96 1.78 30.68
N ASN A 35 25.36 0.47 30.70
CA ASN A 35 24.55 -0.61 30.17
C ASN A 35 23.13 -0.65 30.78
N GLU A 36 22.98 -0.22 32.03
CA GLU A 36 21.69 -0.13 32.71
C GLU A 36 20.76 0.93 32.13
N LYS A 37 21.30 1.95 31.44
CA LYS A 37 20.53 3.04 30.83
C LYS A 37 20.22 2.83 29.35
N ILE A 38 20.78 1.80 28.70
CA ILE A 38 20.54 1.53 27.26
C ILE A 38 19.06 1.38 26.97
N GLY A 39 18.34 0.61 27.80
CA GLY A 39 16.90 0.43 27.64
C GLY A 39 16.08 1.71 27.74
N ALA A 40 16.48 2.62 28.66
CA ALA A 40 15.81 3.91 28.82
C ALA A 40 16.09 4.86 27.64
N VAL A 41 17.32 4.86 27.12
CA VAL A 41 17.69 5.71 25.97
C VAL A 41 17.03 5.24 24.70
N TYR A 42 17.10 3.95 24.42
CA TYR A 42 16.43 3.38 23.26
C TYR A 42 14.89 3.52 23.35
N GLY A 43 14.34 3.38 24.57
CA GLY A 43 12.93 3.63 24.81
C GLY A 43 12.54 5.09 24.54
N ALA A 44 13.36 6.05 24.98
CA ALA A 44 13.12 7.47 24.71
C ALA A 44 13.22 7.81 23.20
N ASP A 45 14.16 7.20 22.49
CA ASP A 45 14.33 7.34 21.04
C ASP A 45 13.07 6.86 20.30
N LEU A 46 12.61 5.64 20.59
CA LEU A 46 11.42 5.07 19.95
C LEU A 46 10.13 5.83 20.29
N VAL A 47 9.92 6.20 21.57
CA VAL A 47 8.75 7.01 21.96
C VAL A 47 8.79 8.39 21.30
N GLY A 48 9.99 8.99 21.21
CA GLY A 48 10.19 10.25 20.50
C GLY A 48 9.89 10.15 19.02
N ALA A 49 10.32 9.08 18.36
CA ALA A 49 10.01 8.80 16.95
C ALA A 49 8.51 8.61 16.73
N GLY A 50 7.83 7.85 17.59
CA GLY A 50 6.37 7.66 17.53
C GLY A 50 5.59 8.97 17.74
N ALA A 51 5.98 9.78 18.73
CA ALA A 51 5.39 11.11 18.96
C ALA A 51 5.66 12.05 17.76
N GLY A 52 6.88 12.02 17.22
CA GLY A 52 7.24 12.77 16.01
C GLY A 52 6.38 12.42 14.82
N ALA A 53 6.11 11.13 14.59
CA ALA A 53 5.23 10.66 13.52
C ALA A 53 3.80 11.25 13.65
N LEU A 54 3.24 11.30 14.87
CA LEU A 54 1.95 11.93 15.12
C LEU A 54 1.94 13.44 14.87
N VAL A 55 2.99 14.13 15.30
CA VAL A 55 3.14 15.59 15.06
C VAL A 55 3.23 15.88 13.58
N MET A 56 4.01 15.09 12.82
CA MET A 56 4.13 15.25 11.37
C MET A 56 2.82 14.95 10.66
N LEU A 57 2.11 13.91 11.06
CA LEU A 57 0.77 13.60 10.52
C LEU A 57 -0.20 14.77 10.74
N ALA A 58 -0.24 15.34 11.94
CA ALA A 58 -1.07 16.51 12.26
C ALA A 58 -0.65 17.75 11.42
N ALA A 59 0.64 17.96 11.23
CA ALA A 59 1.16 19.06 10.42
C ALA A 59 0.78 18.94 8.94
N MET A 60 0.63 17.72 8.40
CA MET A 60 0.23 17.50 7.00
C MET A 60 -1.19 17.99 6.68
N PHE A 61 -2.06 18.19 7.67
CA PHE A 61 -3.35 18.82 7.44
C PHE A 61 -3.27 20.33 7.12
N TYR A 62 -2.16 20.98 7.50
CA TYR A 62 -1.98 22.42 7.38
C TYR A 62 -0.86 22.82 6.41
N LEU A 63 0.12 21.93 6.24
CA LEU A 63 1.35 22.21 5.49
C LEU A 63 1.52 21.25 4.33
N HIS A 64 1.96 21.76 3.20
CA HIS A 64 2.43 20.92 2.11
C HIS A 64 3.67 20.12 2.57
N PRO A 65 3.82 18.83 2.18
CA PRO A 65 4.95 17.97 2.58
C PRO A 65 6.33 18.63 2.36
N PHE A 66 6.47 19.43 1.32
CA PHE A 66 7.70 20.19 1.05
C PHE A 66 8.14 21.09 2.21
N TYR A 67 7.19 21.67 2.96
CA TYR A 67 7.48 22.57 4.08
C TYR A 67 7.55 21.86 5.45
N LEU A 68 7.29 20.56 5.52
CA LEU A 68 7.32 19.82 6.79
C LEU A 68 8.73 19.81 7.41
N LEU A 69 9.78 19.81 6.61
CA LEU A 69 11.16 19.90 7.09
C LEU A 69 11.39 21.15 7.95
N LEU A 70 10.71 22.25 7.67
CA LEU A 70 10.82 23.50 8.45
C LEU A 70 10.33 23.33 9.89
N THR A 71 9.41 22.40 10.14
CA THR A 71 8.87 22.13 11.49
C THR A 71 9.89 21.42 12.39
N LEU A 72 10.89 20.73 11.81
CA LEU A 72 11.95 20.06 12.56
C LEU A 72 12.96 21.02 13.16
N ILE A 73 13.12 22.21 12.57
CA ILE A 73 14.15 23.16 12.97
C ILE A 73 13.97 23.68 14.41
N PRO A 74 12.76 24.11 14.85
CA PRO A 74 12.53 24.51 16.24
C PRO A 74 12.79 23.37 17.22
N LEU A 75 12.45 22.13 16.86
CA LEU A 75 12.68 20.95 17.68
C LEU A 75 14.18 20.66 17.83
N TRP A 76 14.95 20.79 16.76
CA TRP A 76 16.42 20.67 16.79
C TRP A 76 17.06 21.76 17.63
N ALA A 77 16.58 23.00 17.50
CA ALA A 77 17.04 24.12 18.33
C ALA A 77 16.84 23.85 19.82
N LEU A 78 15.64 23.38 20.15
CA LEU A 78 15.29 23.02 21.53
C LEU A 78 16.18 21.89 22.05
N ALA A 79 16.33 20.81 21.27
CA ALA A 79 17.17 19.68 21.63
C ALA A 79 18.65 20.10 21.84
N ALA A 80 19.20 20.92 20.94
CA ALA A 80 20.54 21.45 21.05
C ALA A 80 20.71 22.30 22.33
N LYS A 81 19.76 23.19 22.63
CA LYS A 81 19.78 24.02 23.86
C LYS A 81 19.69 23.17 25.12
N LEU A 82 18.82 22.16 25.15
CA LEU A 82 18.71 21.25 26.29
C LEU A 82 20.00 20.45 26.51
N ALA A 83 20.64 19.98 25.45
CA ALA A 83 21.93 19.28 25.53
C ALA A 83 23.04 20.18 26.06
N GLN A 84 23.12 21.43 25.59
CA GLN A 84 24.10 22.42 26.07
C GLN A 84 23.89 22.78 27.54
N TYR A 85 22.65 23.00 27.99
CA TYR A 85 22.32 23.31 29.39
C TYR A 85 22.83 22.23 30.34
N ARG A 86 22.66 20.95 29.97
CA ARG A 86 23.16 19.83 30.78
C ARG A 86 24.70 19.67 30.77
N ALA A 87 25.31 19.94 29.61
CA ALA A 87 26.75 19.74 29.43
C ALA A 87 27.63 20.87 30.04
N ARG A 88 27.04 21.96 30.57
CA ARG A 88 27.76 23.13 31.11
C ARG A 88 28.81 23.70 30.14
N PHE A 89 28.47 23.72 28.85
CA PHE A 89 29.37 24.31 27.86
C PHE A 89 29.60 25.81 28.12
N GLU A 90 30.81 26.29 27.79
CA GLU A 90 31.16 27.71 27.90
C GLU A 90 30.24 28.59 27.06
N ALA A 91 30.00 29.83 27.52
CA ALA A 91 29.06 30.78 26.85
C ALA A 91 29.38 31.03 25.38
N HIS A 92 30.63 30.85 24.98
CA HIS A 92 31.08 30.97 23.58
C HIS A 92 30.43 29.98 22.61
N TRP A 93 30.24 28.75 23.03
CA TRP A 93 29.54 27.73 22.21
C TRP A 93 28.02 28.01 22.03
N TRP A 94 27.43 28.70 23.02
CA TRP A 94 26.03 29.11 22.93
C TRP A 94 25.81 30.14 21.83
N THR A 95 26.71 31.07 21.63
CA THR A 95 26.65 32.09 20.60
C THR A 95 26.81 31.49 19.22
N TRP A 96 27.79 30.61 19.02
CA TRP A 96 28.00 29.96 17.71
C TRP A 96 26.87 29.04 17.32
N THR A 97 26.36 28.19 18.21
CA THR A 97 25.22 27.31 17.90
C THR A 97 23.94 28.08 17.64
N SER A 98 23.71 29.18 18.40
CA SER A 98 22.56 30.08 18.13
C SER A 98 22.69 30.79 16.80
N LEU A 99 23.90 31.24 16.42
CA LEU A 99 24.17 31.88 15.15
C LEU A 99 23.95 30.89 13.97
N ILE A 100 24.55 29.71 14.02
CA ILE A 100 24.39 28.67 12.99
C ILE A 100 22.91 28.34 12.81
N LEU A 101 22.19 28.16 13.91
CA LEU A 101 20.78 27.87 13.89
C LEU A 101 19.96 29.01 13.27
N THR A 102 20.28 30.26 13.61
CA THR A 102 19.60 31.43 13.05
C THR A 102 19.85 31.54 11.54
N VAL A 103 21.10 31.34 11.10
CA VAL A 103 21.46 31.34 9.67
C VAL A 103 20.73 30.23 8.94
N PHE A 104 20.66 29.02 9.53
CA PHE A 104 19.94 27.90 8.96
C PHE A 104 18.43 28.19 8.85
N LEU A 105 17.80 28.73 9.90
CA LEU A 105 16.39 29.15 9.90
C LEU A 105 16.10 30.20 8.84
N LEU A 106 16.98 31.18 8.69
CA LEU A 106 16.83 32.23 7.68
C LEU A 106 17.01 31.66 6.27
N SER A 107 17.97 30.76 6.07
CA SER A 107 18.19 30.12 4.76
C SER A 107 17.01 29.22 4.36
N GLU A 108 16.45 28.46 5.28
CA GLU A 108 15.26 27.63 5.04
C GLU A 108 14.01 28.48 4.80
N GLY A 109 13.83 29.55 5.59
CA GLY A 109 12.74 30.51 5.36
C GLY A 109 12.84 31.19 3.99
N ALA A 110 14.04 31.57 3.58
CA ALA A 110 14.29 32.11 2.24
C ALA A 110 14.04 31.05 1.16
N ALA A 111 14.54 29.82 1.34
CA ALA A 111 14.29 28.72 0.42
C ALA A 111 12.80 28.44 0.26
N ALA A 112 12.04 28.40 1.35
CA ALA A 112 10.58 28.20 1.32
C ALA A 112 9.84 29.34 0.60
N TYR A 113 10.34 30.55 0.69
CA TYR A 113 9.77 31.72 -0.01
C TYR A 113 10.06 31.70 -1.51
N PHE A 114 11.31 31.42 -1.90
CA PHE A 114 11.76 31.47 -3.28
C PHE A 114 11.53 30.18 -4.06
N ILE A 115 11.61 29.03 -3.41
CA ILE A 115 11.48 27.71 -4.03
C ILE A 115 10.03 27.23 -3.86
N LYS A 116 9.26 27.31 -4.94
CA LYS A 116 7.91 26.73 -4.95
C LYS A 116 7.98 25.29 -5.43
N PRO A 117 7.23 24.37 -4.81
CA PRO A 117 7.18 23.01 -5.30
C PRO A 117 6.55 22.95 -6.68
N HIS A 118 7.26 22.36 -7.63
CA HIS A 118 6.80 22.13 -9.00
C HIS A 118 6.63 20.64 -9.25
N PHE A 119 5.60 20.29 -10.01
CA PHE A 119 5.45 18.91 -10.49
C PHE A 119 6.42 18.65 -11.64
N CYS A 120 7.00 17.46 -11.66
CA CYS A 120 7.85 17.07 -12.77
C CYS A 120 7.02 16.90 -14.06
N GLN A 121 7.68 16.96 -15.19
CA GLN A 121 7.06 16.87 -16.52
C GLN A 121 6.26 15.58 -16.77
N TYR A 122 6.53 14.52 -16.00
CA TYR A 122 5.85 13.22 -16.10
C TYR A 122 4.53 13.15 -15.32
N LYS A 123 4.21 14.18 -14.53
CA LYS A 123 2.94 14.24 -13.82
C LYS A 123 1.82 14.74 -14.74
N MET A 124 0.65 14.10 -14.69
CA MET A 124 -0.47 14.42 -15.57
C MET A 124 -0.98 15.86 -15.45
N ILE A 125 -0.78 16.49 -14.30
CA ILE A 125 -1.15 17.90 -14.09
C ILE A 125 -0.26 18.86 -14.88
N THR A 126 0.99 18.51 -15.18
CA THR A 126 1.95 19.43 -15.80
C THR A 126 1.51 19.86 -17.20
N PRO A 127 1.17 18.95 -18.14
CA PRO A 127 0.61 19.37 -19.43
C PRO A 127 -0.72 20.11 -19.27
N ALA A 128 -1.57 19.74 -18.32
CA ALA A 128 -2.85 20.40 -18.10
C ALA A 128 -2.71 21.84 -17.58
N LEU A 129 -1.66 22.14 -16.80
CA LEU A 129 -1.32 23.49 -16.35
C LEU A 129 -0.71 24.38 -17.45
N ASN A 130 -0.14 23.79 -18.49
CA ASN A 130 0.45 24.53 -19.61
C ASN A 130 -0.59 24.98 -20.64
N VAL A 131 -1.86 24.64 -20.46
CA VAL A 131 -2.96 25.13 -21.29
C VAL A 131 -3.21 26.62 -20.94
N GLY A 132 -3.42 27.46 -21.95
CA GLY A 132 -3.41 28.93 -21.80
C GLY A 132 -4.44 29.51 -20.84
N ASP A 133 -5.57 28.83 -20.60
CA ASP A 133 -6.63 29.23 -19.68
C ASP A 133 -6.64 28.39 -18.38
N ALA A 134 -5.57 27.65 -18.12
CA ALA A 134 -5.50 26.78 -16.97
C ALA A 134 -5.43 27.56 -15.64
N HIS A 135 -6.32 27.24 -14.72
CA HIS A 135 -6.29 27.78 -13.38
C HIS A 135 -6.74 26.76 -12.32
N ILE A 136 -6.09 26.80 -11.17
CA ILE A 136 -6.39 25.93 -10.05
C ILE A 136 -7.52 26.57 -9.24
N ARG A 137 -8.66 25.91 -9.17
CA ARG A 137 -9.84 26.36 -8.42
C ARG A 137 -9.70 26.15 -6.92
N GLN A 138 -9.13 25.00 -6.52
CA GLN A 138 -8.98 24.64 -5.12
C GLN A 138 -7.72 23.79 -4.90
N ARG A 139 -7.13 23.93 -3.70
CA ARG A 139 -6.00 23.15 -3.21
C ARG A 139 -6.33 22.64 -1.82
N ILE A 140 -6.07 21.36 -1.56
CA ILE A 140 -6.26 20.75 -0.24
C ILE A 140 -4.98 19.99 0.13
N HIS A 141 -4.46 20.26 1.32
CA HIS A 141 -3.35 19.52 1.91
C HIS A 141 -3.91 18.57 2.96
N SER A 142 -3.50 17.32 2.89
CA SER A 142 -3.90 16.32 3.88
C SER A 142 -2.91 15.17 3.94
N PRO A 143 -2.96 14.32 4.98
CA PRO A 143 -2.19 13.08 5.03
C PRO A 143 -2.51 12.09 3.89
N TYR A 144 -3.65 12.26 3.21
CA TYR A 144 -4.05 11.45 2.05
C TYR A 144 -3.35 11.90 0.77
N GLY A 145 -2.79 13.11 0.75
CA GLY A 145 -2.07 13.69 -0.36
C GLY A 145 -2.41 15.15 -0.63
N TYR A 146 -1.89 15.68 -1.71
CA TYR A 146 -2.12 17.04 -2.17
C TYR A 146 -3.11 17.05 -3.32
N TYR A 147 -4.33 17.52 -3.03
CA TYR A 147 -5.42 17.59 -4.00
C TYR A 147 -5.46 18.94 -4.69
N MET A 148 -5.69 18.92 -5.98
CA MET A 148 -5.90 20.10 -6.80
C MET A 148 -7.08 19.91 -7.73
N VAL A 149 -7.92 20.94 -7.79
CA VAL A 149 -9.02 21.01 -8.75
C VAL A 149 -8.63 22.00 -9.81
N LEU A 150 -8.50 21.54 -11.05
CA LEU A 150 -8.05 22.30 -12.21
C LEU A 150 -9.19 22.56 -13.18
N ASP A 151 -9.27 23.78 -13.67
CA ASP A 151 -10.16 24.19 -14.75
C ASP A 151 -9.33 24.66 -15.94
N ASN A 152 -9.61 24.10 -17.12
CA ASN A 152 -9.13 24.58 -18.41
C ASN A 152 -10.08 24.13 -19.52
N PHE A 153 -9.91 24.60 -20.75
CA PHE A 153 -10.83 24.26 -21.85
C PHE A 153 -10.70 22.80 -22.33
N THR A 154 -9.62 22.10 -21.99
CA THR A 154 -9.38 20.70 -22.41
C THR A 154 -9.90 19.67 -21.42
N GLU A 155 -10.18 20.05 -20.17
CA GLU A 155 -10.68 19.11 -19.16
C GLU A 155 -12.06 18.58 -19.52
N ARG A 156 -12.18 17.27 -19.52
CA ARG A 156 -13.42 16.51 -19.82
C ARG A 156 -13.62 15.42 -18.77
N LEU A 157 -14.83 14.88 -18.70
CA LEU A 157 -15.07 13.64 -17.96
C LEU A 157 -14.22 12.51 -18.55
N ASP A 158 -13.59 11.73 -17.68
CA ASP A 158 -12.81 10.56 -18.06
C ASP A 158 -13.71 9.33 -18.06
N ILE A 159 -14.43 9.15 -19.15
CA ILE A 159 -15.44 8.12 -19.30
C ILE A 159 -15.14 7.35 -20.57
N ASP A 160 -15.31 6.05 -20.52
CA ASP A 160 -15.19 5.19 -21.68
C ASP A 160 -16.49 5.22 -22.48
N LEU A 161 -16.47 5.93 -23.58
CA LEU A 161 -17.63 6.13 -24.45
C LEU A 161 -17.47 5.40 -25.78
N SER A 162 -18.60 4.97 -26.29
CA SER A 162 -18.73 4.44 -27.65
C SER A 162 -18.21 5.42 -28.70
N ASN A 163 -17.56 4.91 -29.73
CA ASN A 163 -17.18 5.68 -30.92
C ASN A 163 -18.35 5.97 -31.83
N ASN A 164 -19.53 5.42 -31.54
CA ASN A 164 -20.72 5.52 -32.41
C ASN A 164 -21.59 6.73 -32.06
N TYR A 165 -20.98 7.93 -32.02
CA TYR A 165 -21.65 9.18 -31.61
C TYR A 165 -22.89 9.53 -32.43
N ILE A 166 -22.86 9.25 -33.74
CA ILE A 166 -23.93 9.64 -34.67
C ILE A 166 -25.19 8.80 -34.41
N LEU A 167 -25.05 7.47 -34.35
CA LEU A 167 -26.16 6.57 -34.10
C LEU A 167 -26.81 6.81 -32.73
N LEU A 168 -25.99 6.97 -31.72
CA LEU A 168 -26.43 7.18 -30.33
C LEU A 168 -26.93 8.61 -30.10
N LYS A 169 -26.68 9.53 -31.03
CA LYS A 169 -27.01 10.98 -30.91
C LYS A 169 -26.45 11.57 -29.62
N ILE A 170 -25.20 11.25 -29.32
CA ILE A 170 -24.47 11.76 -28.14
C ILE A 170 -23.39 12.74 -28.57
N GLN A 171 -23.10 13.68 -27.71
CA GLN A 171 -21.89 14.51 -27.79
C GLN A 171 -20.76 13.81 -27.07
N GLY A 172 -19.52 14.16 -27.39
CA GLY A 172 -18.36 13.64 -26.66
C GLY A 172 -18.41 13.92 -25.15
N PRO A 173 -17.38 13.48 -24.39
CA PRO A 173 -17.35 13.67 -22.94
C PRO A 173 -17.58 15.16 -22.57
N PRO A 174 -18.52 15.46 -21.64
CA PRO A 174 -18.82 16.84 -21.27
C PRO A 174 -17.63 17.52 -20.60
N LYS A 175 -17.62 18.87 -20.63
CA LYS A 175 -16.63 19.66 -19.92
C LYS A 175 -16.67 19.34 -18.43
N ALA A 176 -15.50 19.25 -17.81
CA ALA A 176 -15.33 18.92 -16.41
C ALA A 176 -14.26 19.79 -15.74
N LEU A 177 -14.17 19.73 -14.43
CA LEU A 177 -12.99 20.13 -13.67
C LEU A 177 -12.15 18.90 -13.38
N GLY A 178 -10.85 18.94 -13.67
CA GLY A 178 -9.97 17.82 -13.35
C GLY A 178 -9.66 17.77 -11.86
N LEU A 179 -9.77 16.59 -11.26
CA LEU A 179 -9.32 16.33 -9.89
C LEU A 179 -7.98 15.59 -9.92
N TYR A 180 -6.98 16.21 -9.34
CA TYR A 180 -5.60 15.69 -9.29
C TYR A 180 -5.17 15.42 -7.86
N LEU A 181 -4.55 14.27 -7.64
CA LEU A 181 -3.91 13.87 -6.40
C LEU A 181 -2.41 13.70 -6.64
N ASP A 182 -1.58 14.46 -5.93
CA ASP A 182 -0.11 14.47 -6.08
C ASP A 182 0.34 14.63 -7.55
N GLY A 183 -0.44 15.42 -8.31
CA GLY A 183 -0.21 15.70 -9.72
C GLY A 183 -0.68 14.62 -10.70
N ASN A 184 -1.24 13.52 -10.25
CA ASN A 184 -1.88 12.52 -11.11
C ASN A 184 -3.40 12.76 -11.14
N ARG A 185 -4.00 12.64 -12.31
CA ARG A 185 -5.45 12.77 -12.45
C ARG A 185 -6.13 11.53 -11.87
N ILE A 186 -7.09 11.73 -10.96
CA ILE A 186 -7.80 10.64 -10.30
C ILE A 186 -9.30 10.64 -10.59
N SER A 187 -9.85 11.76 -11.03
CA SER A 187 -11.26 11.93 -11.36
C SER A 187 -11.52 13.27 -12.02
N SER A 188 -12.78 13.55 -12.27
CA SER A 188 -13.26 14.83 -12.75
C SER A 188 -14.65 15.14 -12.21
N PHE A 189 -14.94 16.44 -12.08
CA PHE A 189 -16.25 16.90 -11.63
C PHE A 189 -16.98 17.55 -12.80
N PRO A 190 -18.21 17.14 -13.12
CA PRO A 190 -18.97 17.74 -14.21
C PRO A 190 -19.22 19.23 -13.94
N THR A 191 -19.14 20.03 -15.00
CA THR A 191 -19.44 21.46 -14.95
C THR A 191 -20.50 21.80 -15.96
N GLY A 192 -21.70 22.05 -15.57
CA GLY A 192 -22.74 22.44 -16.52
C GLY A 192 -23.99 22.97 -15.83
N ALA A 193 -24.57 24.03 -16.39
CA ALA A 193 -25.86 24.57 -15.93
C ALA A 193 -27.03 23.58 -16.19
N LYS A 194 -26.86 22.64 -17.12
CA LYS A 194 -27.75 21.53 -17.38
C LYS A 194 -26.94 20.25 -17.20
N ASN A 195 -27.36 19.40 -16.29
CA ASN A 195 -26.83 18.04 -16.14
C ASN A 195 -27.20 17.24 -17.40
N ASP A 196 -26.46 17.46 -18.46
CA ASP A 196 -26.65 16.68 -19.72
C ASP A 196 -25.95 15.36 -19.55
N LEU A 197 -26.73 14.34 -19.18
CA LEU A 197 -26.31 12.95 -19.05
C LEU A 197 -26.53 12.16 -20.36
N SER A 198 -26.82 12.86 -21.47
CA SER A 198 -27.05 12.20 -22.77
C SER A 198 -25.87 11.33 -23.24
N TYR A 199 -24.65 11.70 -22.83
CA TYR A 199 -23.43 10.92 -23.09
C TYR A 199 -23.50 9.49 -22.49
N ALA A 200 -24.23 9.33 -21.39
CA ALA A 200 -24.30 8.04 -20.68
C ALA A 200 -24.87 6.91 -21.55
N LYS A 201 -25.68 7.26 -22.59
CA LYS A 201 -26.16 6.28 -23.58
C LYS A 201 -25.03 5.54 -24.30
N GLY A 202 -23.85 6.19 -24.41
CA GLY A 202 -22.66 5.61 -25.03
C GLY A 202 -21.67 5.04 -24.02
N SER A 203 -21.93 5.11 -22.71
CA SER A 203 -21.00 4.62 -21.68
C SER A 203 -20.94 3.09 -21.66
N LEU A 204 -19.72 2.55 -21.53
CA LEU A 204 -19.47 1.13 -21.31
C LEU A 204 -20.14 0.63 -20.02
N ASP A 205 -20.28 1.50 -19.06
CA ASP A 205 -20.58 1.17 -17.66
C ASP A 205 -22.07 1.02 -17.33
N ILE A 206 -22.96 1.42 -18.25
CA ILE A 206 -24.40 1.51 -17.93
C ILE A 206 -25.19 0.20 -18.13
N PHE A 207 -24.61 -0.80 -18.76
CA PHE A 207 -25.34 -2.02 -19.10
C PHE A 207 -26.05 -2.70 -17.92
N PRO A 208 -25.48 -2.79 -16.71
CA PRO A 208 -26.18 -3.37 -15.55
C PRO A 208 -27.49 -2.65 -15.20
N TYR A 209 -27.53 -1.32 -15.36
CA TYR A 209 -28.73 -0.51 -15.10
C TYR A 209 -29.80 -0.66 -16.18
N LEU A 210 -29.40 -1.02 -17.41
CA LEU A 210 -30.34 -1.37 -18.49
C LEU A 210 -30.99 -2.73 -18.24
N LEU A 211 -30.26 -3.68 -17.66
CA LEU A 211 -30.81 -5.00 -17.30
C LEU A 211 -31.79 -4.90 -16.11
N ASN A 212 -31.46 -4.10 -15.12
CA ASN A 212 -32.22 -4.00 -13.88
C ASN A 212 -32.74 -2.56 -13.66
N PRO A 213 -33.79 -2.13 -14.39
CA PRO A 213 -34.41 -0.84 -14.16
C PRO A 213 -35.06 -0.82 -12.76
N LYS A 214 -34.95 0.32 -12.06
CA LYS A 214 -35.38 0.51 -10.67
C LYS A 214 -34.58 -0.32 -9.65
N ALA A 215 -33.32 -0.63 -9.97
CA ALA A 215 -32.45 -1.36 -9.07
C ALA A 215 -32.20 -0.61 -7.74
N ARG A 216 -32.05 -1.37 -6.69
CA ARG A 216 -31.33 -0.95 -5.49
C ARG A 216 -29.85 -1.21 -5.74
N ALA A 217 -29.07 -0.13 -5.89
CA ALA A 217 -27.67 -0.23 -6.28
C ALA A 217 -26.69 0.21 -5.18
N LEU A 218 -25.56 -0.48 -5.08
CA LEU A 218 -24.39 -0.07 -4.32
C LEU A 218 -23.32 0.41 -5.29
N LEU A 219 -22.98 1.70 -5.22
CA LEU A 219 -21.88 2.29 -6.00
C LEU A 219 -20.64 2.42 -5.10
N ILE A 220 -19.56 1.76 -5.48
CA ILE A 220 -18.29 1.78 -4.75
C ILE A 220 -17.32 2.74 -5.45
N GLY A 221 -16.96 3.83 -4.76
CA GLY A 221 -16.11 4.90 -5.29
C GLY A 221 -16.90 5.94 -6.09
N THR A 222 -17.43 6.95 -5.40
CA THR A 222 -18.22 8.00 -6.05
C THR A 222 -17.39 9.00 -6.82
N ARG A 223 -16.16 9.26 -6.38
CA ARG A 223 -15.24 10.23 -6.98
C ARG A 223 -15.92 11.55 -7.32
N GLY A 224 -15.86 12.00 -8.58
CA GLY A 224 -16.51 13.21 -9.07
C GLY A 224 -18.03 13.18 -9.10
N GLY A 225 -18.68 12.05 -8.84
CA GLY A 225 -20.13 11.92 -8.71
C GLY A 225 -20.88 11.68 -10.02
N PHE A 226 -20.24 11.71 -11.17
CA PHE A 226 -20.96 11.52 -12.45
C PHE A 226 -21.60 10.13 -12.55
N ARG A 227 -20.99 9.08 -11.95
CA ARG A 227 -21.59 7.73 -11.87
C ARG A 227 -22.91 7.71 -11.07
N VAL A 228 -23.02 8.57 -10.03
CA VAL A 228 -24.29 8.75 -9.31
C VAL A 228 -25.36 9.33 -10.24
N GLY A 229 -24.99 10.35 -11.02
CA GLY A 229 -25.89 10.94 -12.02
C GLY A 229 -26.34 9.92 -13.06
N GLU A 230 -25.43 9.12 -13.60
CA GLU A 230 -25.74 8.05 -14.57
C GLU A 230 -26.70 7.01 -13.98
N ALA A 231 -26.47 6.52 -12.77
CA ALA A 231 -27.36 5.57 -12.10
C ALA A 231 -28.78 6.14 -11.91
N LEU A 232 -28.88 7.42 -11.56
CA LEU A 232 -30.16 8.11 -11.41
C LEU A 232 -30.89 8.31 -12.75
N GLU A 233 -30.16 8.62 -13.84
CA GLU A 233 -30.70 8.75 -15.20
C GLU A 233 -31.28 7.42 -15.68
N TYR A 234 -30.64 6.31 -15.33
CA TYR A 234 -31.12 4.95 -15.62
C TYR A 234 -32.07 4.39 -14.54
N HIS A 235 -32.70 5.31 -13.80
CA HIS A 235 -33.84 5.01 -12.91
C HIS A 235 -33.52 4.08 -11.73
N ALA A 236 -32.30 4.10 -11.19
CA ALA A 236 -32.06 3.44 -9.91
C ALA A 236 -33.06 3.92 -8.85
N ALA A 237 -33.71 2.98 -8.15
CA ALA A 237 -34.73 3.30 -7.16
C ALA A 237 -34.12 3.72 -5.83
N GLU A 238 -32.99 3.11 -5.44
CA GLU A 238 -32.22 3.45 -4.26
C GLU A 238 -30.72 3.31 -4.62
N LEU A 239 -29.92 4.29 -4.26
CA LEU A 239 -28.49 4.28 -4.53
C LEU A 239 -27.72 4.54 -3.22
N VAL A 240 -26.97 3.54 -2.79
CA VAL A 240 -25.98 3.71 -1.71
C VAL A 240 -24.63 3.97 -2.36
N ALA A 241 -24.08 5.14 -2.13
CA ALA A 241 -22.82 5.61 -2.71
C ALA A 241 -21.72 5.64 -1.64
N LEU A 242 -20.66 4.87 -1.82
CA LEU A 242 -19.54 4.79 -0.90
C LEU A 242 -18.36 5.61 -1.41
N GLU A 243 -17.85 6.51 -0.58
CA GLU A 243 -16.58 7.19 -0.78
C GLU A 243 -15.75 7.10 0.50
N SER A 244 -14.57 6.52 0.41
CA SER A 244 -13.68 6.35 1.58
C SER A 244 -12.80 7.55 1.84
N ASP A 245 -12.52 8.37 0.81
CA ASP A 245 -11.64 9.52 0.91
C ASP A 245 -12.38 10.74 1.49
N PRO A 246 -11.98 11.22 2.69
CA PRO A 246 -12.64 12.36 3.32
C PRO A 246 -12.52 13.66 2.51
N ASN A 247 -11.39 13.86 1.81
CA ASN A 247 -11.17 15.09 1.05
C ASN A 247 -12.05 15.13 -0.21
N ILE A 248 -12.29 13.99 -0.83
CA ILE A 248 -13.23 13.88 -1.96
C ILE A 248 -14.66 14.15 -1.48
N LEU A 249 -15.04 13.60 -0.33
CA LEU A 249 -16.35 13.91 0.28
C LEU A 249 -16.52 15.39 0.58
N ASP A 250 -15.52 16.03 1.18
CA ASP A 250 -15.56 17.46 1.48
C ASP A 250 -15.64 18.28 0.19
N LEU A 251 -14.95 17.86 -0.87
CA LEU A 251 -15.09 18.45 -2.19
C LEU A 251 -16.50 18.31 -2.74
N ILE A 252 -17.09 17.12 -2.73
CA ILE A 252 -18.47 16.87 -3.20
C ILE A 252 -19.49 17.71 -2.42
N GLN A 253 -19.30 17.88 -1.12
CA GLN A 253 -20.16 18.68 -0.26
C GLN A 253 -19.84 20.19 -0.31
N GLY A 254 -18.69 20.56 -0.88
CA GLY A 254 -18.18 21.92 -0.96
C GLY A 254 -18.98 22.85 -1.87
N PRO A 255 -18.68 24.16 -1.89
CA PRO A 255 -19.41 25.16 -2.68
C PRO A 255 -19.11 25.13 -4.19
N LEU A 256 -18.03 24.47 -4.63
CA LEU A 256 -17.57 24.50 -6.02
C LEU A 256 -18.55 23.86 -7.01
N TRP A 257 -19.41 22.97 -6.55
CA TRP A 257 -20.35 22.18 -7.38
C TRP A 257 -21.82 22.38 -6.98
N ALA A 258 -22.22 23.59 -6.79
CA ALA A 258 -23.59 23.89 -6.34
C ALA A 258 -24.69 23.27 -7.21
N ASN A 259 -24.44 23.08 -8.52
CA ASN A 259 -25.41 22.49 -9.45
C ASN A 259 -25.36 20.94 -9.46
N GLU A 260 -24.18 20.35 -9.28
CA GLU A 260 -23.96 18.90 -9.29
C GLU A 260 -24.30 18.23 -7.95
N LYS A 261 -24.35 19.00 -6.88
CA LYS A 261 -24.89 18.56 -5.59
C LYS A 261 -26.30 17.97 -5.68
N ARG A 262 -27.07 18.33 -6.69
CA ARG A 262 -28.44 17.81 -6.87
C ARG A 262 -28.47 16.30 -6.89
N TRP A 263 -27.47 15.62 -7.44
CA TRP A 263 -27.41 14.17 -7.45
C TRP A 263 -27.30 13.61 -6.04
N PHE A 264 -26.42 14.19 -5.21
CA PHE A 264 -26.24 13.76 -3.82
C PHE A 264 -27.34 14.24 -2.88
N GLN A 265 -28.21 15.19 -3.32
CA GLN A 265 -29.39 15.65 -2.61
C GLN A 265 -30.67 14.92 -3.03
N ASP A 266 -30.60 14.11 -4.08
CA ASP A 266 -31.71 13.26 -4.49
C ASP A 266 -32.08 12.31 -3.35
N PRO A 267 -33.37 12.21 -2.95
CA PRO A 267 -33.81 11.38 -1.82
C PRO A 267 -33.51 9.88 -2.02
N ARG A 268 -33.23 9.45 -3.24
CA ARG A 268 -32.82 8.08 -3.55
C ARG A 268 -31.37 7.79 -3.22
N VAL A 269 -30.52 8.83 -2.99
CA VAL A 269 -29.06 8.69 -2.81
C VAL A 269 -28.68 8.80 -1.37
N THR A 270 -27.98 7.80 -0.86
CA THR A 270 -27.33 7.81 0.45
C THR A 270 -25.81 7.79 0.25
N LEU A 271 -25.16 8.93 0.53
CA LEU A 271 -23.70 9.07 0.45
C LEU A 271 -23.06 8.76 1.81
N LEU A 272 -22.14 7.79 1.84
CA LEU A 272 -21.48 7.33 3.07
C LEU A 272 -19.97 7.37 2.96
N ARG A 273 -19.31 7.86 4.03
CA ARG A 273 -17.86 7.76 4.20
C ARG A 273 -17.48 6.37 4.72
N GLN A 274 -17.40 5.40 3.82
CA GLN A 274 -17.09 4.03 4.21
C GLN A 274 -16.48 3.25 3.05
N SER A 275 -15.59 2.32 3.36
CA SER A 275 -15.09 1.33 2.40
C SER A 275 -16.06 0.14 2.29
N PRO A 276 -16.04 -0.62 1.17
CA PRO A 276 -17.03 -1.66 0.91
C PRO A 276 -17.06 -2.79 1.96
N GLY A 277 -15.90 -3.26 2.43
CA GLY A 277 -15.81 -4.37 3.38
C GLY A 277 -16.58 -4.09 4.69
N PRO A 278 -16.24 -3.03 5.44
CA PRO A 278 -16.99 -2.63 6.64
C PRO A 278 -18.47 -2.34 6.41
N TYR A 279 -18.81 -1.73 5.26
CA TYR A 279 -20.20 -1.46 4.93
C TYR A 279 -21.02 -2.75 4.79
N LEU A 280 -20.54 -3.69 3.97
CA LEU A 280 -21.22 -4.97 3.71
C LEU A 280 -21.27 -5.88 4.94
N ALA A 281 -20.32 -5.77 5.85
CA ALA A 281 -20.37 -6.48 7.13
C ALA A 281 -21.47 -5.96 8.05
N GLY A 282 -21.83 -4.67 7.94
CA GLY A 282 -22.87 -4.01 8.76
C GLY A 282 -24.27 -4.01 8.14
N ASP A 283 -24.40 -3.88 6.83
CA ASP A 283 -25.68 -3.85 6.11
C ASP A 283 -26.02 -5.22 5.52
N LYS A 284 -27.15 -5.77 5.95
CA LYS A 284 -27.63 -7.10 5.53
C LYS A 284 -28.68 -7.05 4.43
N ARG A 285 -29.05 -5.85 3.97
CA ARG A 285 -30.04 -5.71 2.88
C ARG A 285 -29.39 -6.07 1.55
N GLY A 286 -30.10 -6.79 0.68
CA GLY A 286 -29.61 -7.19 -0.62
C GLY A 286 -29.56 -6.04 -1.64
N PHE A 287 -28.72 -6.16 -2.65
CA PHE A 287 -28.58 -5.24 -3.78
C PHE A 287 -28.90 -5.94 -5.11
N ASP A 288 -29.51 -5.20 -6.01
CA ASP A 288 -29.75 -5.70 -7.38
C ASP A 288 -28.54 -5.41 -8.28
N ILE A 289 -27.79 -4.34 -7.96
CA ILE A 289 -26.53 -4.00 -8.64
C ILE A 289 -25.49 -3.62 -7.58
N ILE A 290 -24.29 -4.21 -7.69
CA ILE A 290 -23.09 -3.72 -7.02
C ILE A 290 -22.13 -3.29 -8.11
N ASP A 291 -21.88 -1.97 -8.21
CA ASP A 291 -21.12 -1.34 -9.27
C ASP A 291 -19.85 -0.72 -8.74
N LEU A 292 -18.69 -1.15 -9.22
CA LEU A 292 -17.42 -0.51 -8.90
C LEU A 292 -17.10 0.55 -9.97
N SER A 293 -16.71 1.73 -9.53
CA SER A 293 -16.22 2.77 -10.43
C SER A 293 -14.80 2.43 -10.90
N SER A 294 -14.53 2.63 -12.21
CA SER A 294 -13.19 2.51 -12.76
C SER A 294 -12.20 3.45 -12.08
N GLU A 295 -12.58 4.69 -11.84
CA GLU A 295 -11.76 5.69 -11.14
C GLU A 295 -11.40 5.28 -9.71
N TYR A 296 -12.23 4.48 -9.03
CA TYR A 296 -11.91 3.92 -7.72
C TYR A 296 -10.76 2.93 -7.79
N LEU A 297 -10.69 2.13 -8.85
CA LEU A 297 -9.66 1.12 -9.06
C LEU A 297 -8.34 1.69 -9.59
N ASP A 298 -8.35 2.88 -10.20
CA ASP A 298 -7.14 3.57 -10.64
C ASP A 298 -6.18 3.92 -9.48
N GLN A 299 -6.67 3.92 -8.24
CA GLN A 299 -5.87 3.99 -7.02
C GLN A 299 -5.60 2.58 -6.46
N ALA A 300 -5.02 1.72 -7.25
CA ALA A 300 -4.81 0.30 -6.97
C ALA A 300 -4.19 0.01 -5.60
N ASP A 301 -3.24 0.82 -5.14
CA ASP A 301 -2.60 0.65 -3.83
C ASP A 301 -3.54 0.92 -2.64
N ALA A 302 -4.43 1.90 -2.77
CA ALA A 302 -5.39 2.24 -1.71
C ALA A 302 -6.54 1.22 -1.65
N ASN A 303 -6.96 0.71 -2.82
CA ASN A 303 -8.18 -0.08 -2.98
C ASN A 303 -7.92 -1.54 -3.38
N LYS A 304 -6.69 -2.02 -3.21
CA LYS A 304 -6.26 -3.35 -3.63
C LYS A 304 -7.10 -4.51 -3.09
N TYR A 305 -7.78 -4.32 -1.96
CA TYR A 305 -8.64 -5.34 -1.37
C TYR A 305 -10.00 -5.48 -2.07
N ALA A 306 -10.39 -4.53 -2.92
CA ALA A 306 -11.69 -4.55 -3.61
C ALA A 306 -11.80 -5.64 -4.69
N LEU A 307 -10.67 -6.10 -5.24
CA LEU A 307 -10.59 -7.14 -6.27
C LEU A 307 -9.99 -8.46 -5.74
N THR A 308 -10.15 -8.74 -4.46
CA THR A 308 -9.76 -10.03 -3.90
C THR A 308 -10.89 -11.04 -3.99
N ARG A 309 -10.54 -12.33 -4.04
CA ARG A 309 -11.51 -13.43 -4.04
C ARG A 309 -12.56 -13.25 -2.95
N GLU A 310 -12.13 -12.98 -1.73
CA GLU A 310 -13.00 -12.82 -0.58
C GLU A 310 -13.90 -11.56 -0.67
N ALA A 311 -13.44 -10.50 -1.35
CA ALA A 311 -14.28 -9.34 -1.62
C ALA A 311 -15.39 -9.68 -2.63
N LEU A 312 -15.04 -10.43 -3.69
CA LEU A 312 -16.02 -10.91 -4.67
C LEU A 312 -17.04 -11.86 -4.05
N GLU A 313 -16.61 -12.72 -3.11
CA GLU A 313 -17.53 -13.54 -2.31
C GLU A 313 -18.49 -12.67 -1.50
N ASP A 314 -18.01 -11.60 -0.85
CA ASP A 314 -18.83 -10.69 -0.05
C ASP A 314 -19.82 -9.92 -0.94
N TYR A 315 -19.39 -9.43 -2.12
CA TYR A 315 -20.29 -8.79 -3.08
C TYR A 315 -21.39 -9.76 -3.54
N TRP A 316 -21.02 -10.96 -3.94
CA TRP A 316 -21.98 -11.95 -4.42
C TRP A 316 -22.97 -12.37 -3.33
N LYS A 317 -22.54 -12.51 -2.06
CA LYS A 317 -23.44 -12.77 -0.92
C LYS A 317 -24.44 -11.63 -0.68
N ALA A 318 -24.03 -10.39 -0.95
CA ALA A 318 -24.85 -9.20 -0.79
C ALA A 318 -25.85 -8.96 -1.94
N LEU A 319 -25.79 -9.75 -3.02
CA LEU A 319 -26.75 -9.64 -4.12
C LEU A 319 -28.11 -10.26 -3.76
N ASN A 320 -29.18 -9.63 -4.22
CA ASN A 320 -30.51 -10.22 -4.36
C ASN A 320 -30.50 -11.32 -5.43
N PRO A 321 -31.51 -12.23 -5.48
CA PRO A 321 -31.74 -13.07 -6.63
C PRO A 321 -31.86 -12.23 -7.92
N GLY A 322 -31.19 -12.65 -9.01
CA GLY A 322 -31.10 -11.86 -10.25
C GLY A 322 -30.16 -10.66 -10.20
N GLY A 323 -29.51 -10.41 -9.06
CA GLY A 323 -28.59 -9.29 -8.90
C GLY A 323 -27.24 -9.50 -9.61
N VAL A 324 -26.55 -8.39 -9.90
CA VAL A 324 -25.31 -8.36 -10.71
C VAL A 324 -24.23 -7.55 -10.03
N VAL A 325 -23.02 -8.08 -9.97
CA VAL A 325 -21.79 -7.32 -9.67
C VAL A 325 -21.16 -6.86 -10.99
N SER A 326 -20.77 -5.59 -11.07
CA SER A 326 -20.13 -4.99 -12.24
C SER A 326 -18.74 -4.50 -11.87
N LEU A 327 -17.71 -5.12 -12.46
CA LEU A 327 -16.30 -4.90 -12.13
C LEU A 327 -15.57 -4.35 -13.35
N PRO A 328 -15.01 -3.13 -13.29
CA PRO A 328 -14.18 -2.59 -14.35
C PRO A 328 -12.75 -3.10 -14.25
N VAL A 329 -12.06 -3.17 -15.37
CA VAL A 329 -10.63 -3.41 -15.46
C VAL A 329 -10.03 -2.69 -16.65
N ASN A 330 -8.92 -1.97 -16.43
CA ASN A 330 -8.18 -1.31 -17.50
C ASN A 330 -7.40 -2.35 -18.29
N ILE A 331 -7.60 -2.35 -19.64
CA ILE A 331 -6.93 -3.25 -20.58
C ILE A 331 -6.08 -2.49 -21.62
N ARG A 332 -6.01 -1.17 -21.52
CA ARG A 332 -5.35 -0.31 -22.50
C ARG A 332 -3.88 -0.69 -22.72
N GLU A 333 -3.17 -0.99 -21.66
CA GLU A 333 -1.76 -1.37 -21.72
C GLU A 333 -1.59 -2.90 -21.62
N PHE A 334 -2.56 -3.61 -20.98
CA PHE A 334 -2.36 -5.02 -20.65
C PHE A 334 -3.66 -5.79 -20.43
N THR A 335 -4.01 -6.65 -21.37
CA THR A 335 -5.25 -7.47 -21.33
C THR A 335 -5.23 -8.55 -20.25
N VAL A 336 -4.04 -8.94 -19.78
CA VAL A 336 -3.84 -9.99 -18.75
C VAL A 336 -4.58 -9.70 -17.45
N TYR A 337 -4.80 -8.43 -17.12
CA TYR A 337 -5.56 -8.05 -15.92
C TYR A 337 -7.03 -8.51 -16.00
N ALA A 338 -7.62 -8.51 -17.20
CA ALA A 338 -8.98 -9.02 -17.39
C ALA A 338 -9.04 -10.54 -17.15
N LEU A 339 -8.05 -11.29 -17.62
CA LEU A 339 -7.94 -12.74 -17.37
C LEU A 339 -7.76 -13.03 -15.88
N LYS A 340 -6.92 -12.26 -15.18
CA LYS A 340 -6.73 -12.40 -13.74
C LYS A 340 -8.00 -12.08 -12.96
N LEU A 341 -8.79 -11.08 -13.40
CA LEU A 341 -10.08 -10.77 -12.80
C LEU A 341 -11.08 -11.91 -12.99
N GLN A 342 -11.19 -12.48 -14.20
CA GLN A 342 -12.03 -13.64 -14.48
C GLN A 342 -11.63 -14.84 -13.62
N GLU A 343 -10.35 -15.13 -13.50
CA GLU A 343 -9.87 -16.23 -12.65
C GLU A 343 -10.16 -15.98 -11.17
N THR A 344 -10.00 -14.74 -10.68
CA THR A 344 -10.36 -14.38 -9.31
C THR A 344 -11.87 -14.56 -9.07
N ALA A 345 -12.70 -14.19 -10.03
CA ALA A 345 -14.15 -14.37 -9.97
C ALA A 345 -14.53 -15.87 -10.01
N ARG A 346 -13.89 -16.65 -10.89
CA ARG A 346 -14.10 -18.09 -10.96
C ARG A 346 -13.82 -18.77 -9.62
N GLU A 347 -12.68 -18.49 -9.01
CA GLU A 347 -12.31 -19.06 -7.71
C GLU A 347 -13.24 -18.59 -6.58
N ALA A 348 -13.72 -17.34 -6.62
CA ALA A 348 -14.72 -16.85 -5.67
C ALA A 348 -16.04 -17.61 -5.77
N LEU A 349 -16.54 -17.82 -6.99
CA LEU A 349 -17.77 -18.58 -7.23
C LEU A 349 -17.65 -20.06 -6.83
N LEU A 350 -16.52 -20.69 -7.14
CA LEU A 350 -16.23 -22.06 -6.71
C LEU A 350 -16.19 -22.18 -5.16
N ALA A 351 -15.57 -21.21 -4.48
CA ALA A 351 -15.54 -21.17 -3.02
C ALA A 351 -16.94 -21.01 -2.39
N LEU A 352 -17.86 -20.40 -3.12
CA LEU A 352 -19.28 -20.26 -2.74
C LEU A 352 -20.13 -21.50 -3.08
N GLY A 353 -19.53 -22.51 -3.71
CA GLY A 353 -20.20 -23.76 -4.09
C GLY A 353 -20.94 -23.70 -5.43
N VAL A 354 -20.70 -22.69 -6.25
CA VAL A 354 -21.23 -22.60 -7.62
C VAL A 354 -20.49 -23.62 -8.49
N LYS A 355 -21.22 -24.55 -9.11
CA LYS A 355 -20.61 -25.65 -9.87
C LYS A 355 -20.04 -25.21 -11.21
N ASP A 356 -20.78 -24.34 -11.91
CA ASP A 356 -20.47 -23.90 -13.27
C ASP A 356 -20.27 -22.35 -13.29
N PRO A 357 -19.16 -21.84 -12.73
CA PRO A 357 -18.94 -20.40 -12.56
C PRO A 357 -18.96 -19.63 -13.88
N GLU A 358 -18.59 -20.25 -14.99
CA GLU A 358 -18.64 -19.65 -16.32
C GLU A 358 -20.06 -19.25 -16.75
N ASN A 359 -21.10 -19.93 -16.25
CA ASN A 359 -22.49 -19.57 -16.56
C ASN A 359 -22.96 -18.31 -15.84
N HIS A 360 -22.19 -17.81 -14.88
CA HIS A 360 -22.49 -16.61 -14.09
C HIS A 360 -21.67 -15.38 -14.52
N MET A 361 -20.81 -15.50 -15.53
CA MET A 361 -19.90 -14.44 -15.95
C MET A 361 -20.16 -13.98 -17.37
N MET A 362 -20.07 -12.66 -17.61
CA MET A 362 -20.00 -12.05 -18.94
C MET A 362 -18.88 -11.01 -18.96
N LEU A 363 -18.08 -10.96 -20.03
CA LEU A 363 -17.01 -9.97 -20.22
C LEU A 363 -17.21 -9.25 -21.54
N TYR A 364 -17.25 -7.92 -21.50
CA TYR A 364 -17.31 -7.05 -22.67
C TYR A 364 -16.37 -5.86 -22.50
N ARG A 365 -16.01 -5.20 -23.60
CA ARG A 365 -14.93 -4.22 -23.60
C ARG A 365 -15.06 -3.14 -24.67
N SER A 366 -14.36 -2.04 -24.42
CA SER A 366 -13.87 -1.10 -25.43
C SER A 366 -12.43 -1.42 -25.83
N ALA A 367 -11.72 -0.44 -26.41
CA ALA A 367 -10.28 -0.50 -26.62
C ALA A 367 -9.46 -0.33 -25.30
N TRP A 368 -10.03 0.29 -24.26
CA TRP A 368 -9.31 0.72 -23.09
C TRP A 368 -9.70 0.01 -21.80
N ASN A 369 -10.98 -0.31 -21.68
CA ASN A 369 -11.52 -0.93 -20.48
C ASN A 369 -12.37 -2.14 -20.82
N ALA A 370 -12.39 -3.10 -19.91
CA ALA A 370 -13.34 -4.20 -19.92
C ALA A 370 -14.21 -4.17 -18.67
N ARG A 371 -15.40 -4.72 -18.79
CA ARG A 371 -16.33 -4.93 -17.68
C ARG A 371 -16.64 -6.40 -17.53
N LEU A 372 -16.35 -6.93 -16.33
CA LEU A 372 -16.78 -8.27 -15.93
C LEU A 372 -18.07 -8.14 -15.12
N LEU A 373 -19.10 -8.80 -15.60
CA LEU A 373 -20.37 -8.94 -14.90
C LEU A 373 -20.45 -10.31 -14.25
N ILE A 374 -20.82 -10.36 -12.98
CA ILE A 374 -21.02 -11.59 -12.22
C ILE A 374 -22.47 -11.59 -11.71
N SER A 375 -23.28 -12.52 -12.21
CA SER A 375 -24.68 -12.63 -11.81
C SER A 375 -24.90 -13.64 -10.70
N LYS A 376 -25.88 -13.35 -9.82
CA LYS A 376 -26.35 -14.27 -8.78
C LYS A 376 -26.90 -15.58 -9.37
N ASP A 377 -27.66 -15.45 -10.46
CA ASP A 377 -28.25 -16.57 -11.18
C ASP A 377 -27.52 -16.78 -12.51
N PRO A 378 -27.54 -17.97 -13.12
CA PRO A 378 -26.97 -18.20 -14.44
C PRO A 378 -27.60 -17.29 -15.49
N TRP A 379 -26.76 -16.73 -16.38
CA TRP A 379 -27.21 -15.85 -17.44
C TRP A 379 -28.15 -16.54 -18.41
N THR A 380 -29.24 -15.88 -18.73
CA THR A 380 -30.24 -16.34 -19.72
C THR A 380 -29.85 -15.94 -21.13
N ASP A 381 -30.37 -16.66 -22.14
CA ASP A 381 -30.17 -16.32 -23.57
C ASP A 381 -30.68 -14.92 -23.89
N ARG A 382 -31.73 -14.44 -23.20
CA ARG A 382 -32.27 -13.09 -23.36
C ARG A 382 -31.27 -12.04 -22.92
N GLU A 383 -30.66 -12.21 -21.75
CA GLU A 383 -29.68 -11.25 -21.19
C GLU A 383 -28.39 -11.25 -22.00
N MET A 384 -27.92 -12.42 -22.44
CA MET A 384 -26.79 -12.54 -23.36
C MET A 384 -27.08 -11.87 -24.71
N GLY A 385 -28.29 -12.03 -25.23
CA GLY A 385 -28.75 -11.34 -26.42
C GLY A 385 -28.81 -9.83 -26.28
N ALA A 386 -29.26 -9.34 -25.09
CA ALA A 386 -29.29 -7.93 -24.79
C ALA A 386 -27.87 -7.33 -24.73
N LEU A 387 -26.90 -8.05 -24.14
CA LEU A 387 -25.50 -7.61 -24.14
C LEU A 387 -24.92 -7.54 -25.56
N LYS A 388 -25.18 -8.54 -26.39
CA LYS A 388 -24.72 -8.52 -27.79
C LYS A 388 -25.26 -7.31 -28.56
N LEU A 389 -26.55 -7.01 -28.43
CA LEU A 389 -27.14 -5.81 -29.04
C LEU A 389 -26.56 -4.53 -28.51
N PHE A 390 -26.39 -4.44 -27.17
CA PHE A 390 -25.75 -3.31 -26.53
C PHE A 390 -24.34 -3.04 -27.06
N CYS A 391 -23.55 -4.09 -27.25
CA CYS A 391 -22.19 -3.99 -27.78
C CYS A 391 -22.17 -3.58 -29.26
N VAL A 392 -23.02 -4.20 -30.12
CA VAL A 392 -23.11 -3.86 -31.52
C VAL A 392 -23.53 -2.40 -31.73
N ASP A 393 -24.56 -1.93 -31.00
CA ASP A 393 -25.04 -0.54 -31.12
C ASP A 393 -23.98 0.49 -30.73
N ARG A 394 -23.02 0.10 -29.88
CA ARG A 394 -22.00 0.98 -29.32
C ARG A 394 -20.59 0.71 -29.82
N SER A 395 -20.42 -0.21 -30.76
CA SER A 395 -19.11 -0.66 -31.26
C SER A 395 -18.19 -1.10 -30.10
N PHE A 396 -18.74 -1.84 -29.14
CA PHE A 396 -18.01 -2.56 -28.09
C PHE A 396 -17.85 -4.03 -28.48
N ASP A 397 -16.89 -4.71 -27.89
CA ASP A 397 -16.60 -6.10 -28.16
C ASP A 397 -17.06 -7.00 -27.01
N VAL A 398 -17.57 -8.17 -27.35
CA VAL A 398 -17.88 -9.22 -26.38
C VAL A 398 -16.71 -10.18 -26.31
N SER A 399 -16.02 -10.20 -25.16
CA SER A 399 -14.85 -11.08 -24.94
C SER A 399 -15.23 -12.41 -24.29
N PHE A 400 -16.31 -12.48 -23.50
CA PHE A 400 -16.78 -13.74 -22.94
C PHE A 400 -18.29 -13.73 -22.68
N LEU A 401 -18.95 -14.83 -23.09
CA LEU A 401 -20.33 -15.19 -22.72
C LEU A 401 -20.40 -16.68 -22.41
N PRO A 402 -21.30 -17.12 -21.52
CA PRO A 402 -21.60 -18.54 -21.36
C PRO A 402 -21.92 -19.20 -22.70
N ARG A 403 -21.40 -20.40 -22.92
CA ARG A 403 -21.63 -21.18 -24.17
C ARG A 403 -21.20 -20.45 -25.46
N LEU A 404 -20.29 -19.47 -25.35
CA LEU A 404 -19.75 -18.82 -26.54
C LEU A 404 -18.91 -19.82 -27.31
N THR A 405 -19.37 -20.20 -28.50
CA THR A 405 -18.51 -20.87 -29.47
C THR A 405 -17.57 -19.85 -30.10
N PRO A 406 -16.40 -20.27 -30.66
CA PRO A 406 -15.52 -19.36 -31.37
C PRO A 406 -16.32 -18.48 -32.34
N TRP A 407 -16.31 -17.17 -32.07
CA TRP A 407 -17.15 -16.21 -32.75
C TRP A 407 -16.44 -15.69 -33.99
N SER A 408 -17.09 -15.71 -35.12
CA SER A 408 -16.63 -15.09 -36.37
C SER A 408 -17.20 -13.67 -36.58
N GLY A 409 -17.63 -12.98 -35.51
CA GLY A 409 -18.16 -11.62 -35.58
C GLY A 409 -17.06 -10.56 -35.70
N GLU A 410 -17.44 -9.39 -36.22
CA GLU A 410 -16.56 -8.23 -36.32
C GLU A 410 -16.01 -7.84 -34.94
N VAL A 411 -14.73 -7.53 -34.89
CA VAL A 411 -14.07 -6.91 -33.75
C VAL A 411 -13.96 -5.41 -34.03
N TYR A 412 -14.51 -4.59 -33.14
CA TYR A 412 -14.57 -3.14 -33.32
C TYR A 412 -13.35 -2.42 -32.75
N ASN A 413 -12.69 -3.02 -31.79
CA ASN A 413 -11.60 -2.38 -31.05
C ASN A 413 -10.37 -3.28 -31.02
N ASP A 414 -9.25 -2.78 -31.52
CA ASP A 414 -7.98 -3.48 -31.47
C ASP A 414 -7.48 -3.59 -30.03
N LEU A 415 -6.79 -4.69 -29.76
CA LEU A 415 -6.12 -4.94 -28.49
C LEU A 415 -4.61 -4.81 -28.65
N PRO A 416 -3.88 -4.37 -27.60
CA PRO A 416 -2.44 -4.43 -27.62
C PRO A 416 -1.97 -5.89 -27.75
N PRO A 417 -0.90 -6.17 -28.49
CA PRO A 417 -0.37 -7.52 -28.64
C PRO A 417 0.07 -8.06 -27.27
N THR A 418 -0.48 -9.19 -26.87
CA THR A 418 -0.18 -9.85 -25.57
C THR A 418 0.81 -10.99 -25.68
N VAL A 419 1.29 -11.30 -26.88
CA VAL A 419 2.16 -12.44 -27.12
C VAL A 419 3.63 -12.06 -26.85
N TRP A 420 4.08 -12.44 -25.69
CA TRP A 420 5.50 -12.41 -25.35
C TRP A 420 6.08 -13.78 -25.72
N SER A 421 6.59 -13.91 -26.95
CA SER A 421 7.25 -15.15 -27.37
C SER A 421 8.64 -15.24 -26.72
N ALA A 422 8.98 -16.43 -26.26
CA ALA A 422 10.35 -16.74 -25.78
C ALA A 422 11.36 -16.87 -26.94
N GLY A 423 11.02 -16.47 -28.15
CA GLY A 423 11.86 -16.54 -29.36
C GLY A 423 11.74 -15.29 -30.21
N ASP A 424 12.78 -14.98 -30.96
CA ASP A 424 13.03 -13.76 -31.74
C ASP A 424 12.04 -13.46 -32.90
N GLU A 425 10.96 -14.20 -33.01
CA GLU A 425 9.92 -13.92 -33.99
C GLU A 425 8.76 -13.20 -33.34
N GLN A 426 8.69 -11.86 -33.52
CA GLN A 426 7.42 -11.17 -33.42
C GLN A 426 6.49 -11.87 -34.43
N PRO A 427 5.37 -12.46 -34.02
CA PRO A 427 4.37 -12.85 -34.98
C PRO A 427 3.94 -11.55 -35.66
N ALA A 428 4.20 -11.45 -36.97
CA ALA A 428 3.60 -10.43 -37.78
C ALA A 428 2.09 -10.46 -37.45
N ALA A 429 1.53 -9.29 -37.09
CA ALA A 429 0.10 -9.17 -36.83
C ALA A 429 -0.61 -9.90 -37.98
N ALA A 430 -1.22 -11.04 -37.69
CA ALA A 430 -1.96 -11.76 -38.67
C ALA A 430 -3.12 -10.84 -39.12
N PRO A 431 -3.35 -10.64 -40.41
CA PRO A 431 -4.38 -9.74 -40.91
C PRO A 431 -5.82 -10.11 -40.48
N ASP A 432 -6.01 -11.27 -39.84
CA ASP A 432 -7.26 -11.78 -39.29
C ASP A 432 -7.14 -12.02 -37.76
N ALA A 433 -6.45 -11.16 -37.04
CA ALA A 433 -6.29 -11.30 -35.57
C ALA A 433 -7.68 -11.17 -34.91
N GLY A 434 -8.22 -12.30 -34.50
CA GLY A 434 -9.40 -12.37 -33.63
C GLY A 434 -9.17 -11.64 -32.28
N ASP A 435 -10.19 -11.55 -31.45
CA ASP A 435 -10.07 -10.99 -30.11
C ASP A 435 -9.24 -11.93 -29.23
N ALA A 436 -7.94 -11.63 -29.03
CA ALA A 436 -7.02 -12.43 -28.23
C ALA A 436 -7.53 -12.59 -26.79
N LEU A 437 -8.18 -11.57 -26.20
CA LEU A 437 -8.78 -11.67 -24.88
C LEU A 437 -9.94 -12.68 -24.84
N ARG A 438 -10.70 -12.79 -25.94
CA ARG A 438 -11.76 -13.79 -26.07
C ARG A 438 -11.19 -15.20 -26.07
N ASP A 439 -10.17 -15.44 -26.90
CA ASP A 439 -9.57 -16.76 -27.03
C ASP A 439 -8.93 -17.22 -25.71
N ASP A 440 -8.22 -16.33 -25.04
CA ASP A 440 -7.62 -16.58 -23.73
C ASP A 440 -8.69 -16.80 -22.64
N SER A 441 -9.79 -16.04 -22.67
CA SER A 441 -10.91 -16.20 -21.73
C SER A 441 -11.59 -17.55 -21.90
N LEU A 442 -11.78 -17.99 -23.14
CA LEU A 442 -12.36 -19.32 -23.44
C LEU A 442 -11.44 -20.45 -22.97
N GLN A 443 -10.12 -20.32 -23.17
CA GLN A 443 -9.17 -21.30 -22.69
C GLN A 443 -9.11 -21.33 -21.15
N LEU A 444 -9.10 -20.16 -20.50
CA LEU A 444 -9.06 -20.01 -19.05
C LEU A 444 -10.26 -20.67 -18.36
N LEU A 445 -11.45 -20.50 -18.93
CA LEU A 445 -12.70 -21.00 -18.36
C LEU A 445 -13.11 -22.39 -18.88
N SER A 446 -12.27 -23.02 -19.70
CA SER A 446 -12.46 -24.41 -20.17
C SER A 446 -12.00 -25.43 -19.13
N GLU A 447 -12.27 -26.73 -19.41
CA GLU A 447 -11.73 -27.84 -18.63
C GLU A 447 -10.19 -27.84 -18.55
N ARG A 448 -9.51 -27.23 -19.52
CA ARG A 448 -8.04 -27.07 -19.57
C ARG A 448 -7.55 -25.80 -18.88
N GLY A 449 -8.43 -25.05 -18.23
CA GLY A 449 -8.09 -23.76 -17.63
C GLY A 449 -6.96 -23.82 -16.61
N GLN A 450 -6.83 -24.91 -15.86
CA GLN A 450 -5.71 -25.10 -14.94
C GLN A 450 -4.36 -25.19 -15.68
N THR A 451 -4.29 -25.99 -16.76
CA THR A 451 -3.10 -26.11 -17.58
C THR A 451 -2.74 -24.78 -18.24
N PHE A 452 -3.74 -24.05 -18.74
CA PHE A 452 -3.55 -22.73 -19.31
C PHE A 452 -2.95 -21.76 -18.30
N ARG A 453 -3.51 -21.66 -17.08
CA ARG A 453 -2.98 -20.81 -16.00
C ARG A 453 -1.53 -21.13 -15.64
N ASP A 454 -1.19 -22.41 -15.55
CA ASP A 454 0.13 -22.86 -15.12
C ASP A 454 1.20 -22.60 -16.22
N SER A 455 0.82 -22.76 -17.49
CA SER A 455 1.70 -22.53 -18.64
C SER A 455 1.77 -21.05 -19.07
N HIS A 456 0.79 -20.24 -18.70
CA HIS A 456 0.73 -18.84 -19.10
C HIS A 456 1.99 -18.06 -18.71
N PHE A 457 2.46 -17.16 -19.58
CA PHE A 457 3.67 -16.36 -19.32
C PHE A 457 3.55 -15.52 -18.04
N PHE A 458 2.41 -14.95 -17.80
CA PHE A 458 2.10 -14.12 -16.63
C PHE A 458 1.40 -14.91 -15.53
N ASN A 459 1.44 -14.37 -14.31
CA ASN A 459 0.82 -14.95 -13.15
C ASN A 459 -0.67 -14.61 -13.08
N LEU A 460 -1.52 -15.54 -13.44
CA LEU A 460 -2.99 -15.42 -13.38
C LEU A 460 -3.59 -15.86 -12.05
N ARG A 461 -2.77 -16.21 -11.03
CA ARG A 461 -3.29 -16.66 -9.72
C ARG A 461 -4.24 -15.62 -9.13
N PRO A 462 -5.38 -16.04 -8.55
CA PRO A 462 -6.34 -15.15 -7.93
C PRO A 462 -5.72 -14.24 -6.88
N SER A 463 -6.18 -13.01 -6.81
CA SER A 463 -5.85 -12.13 -5.70
C SER A 463 -6.67 -12.53 -4.48
N THR A 464 -6.04 -12.57 -3.29
CA THR A 464 -6.68 -12.91 -2.02
C THR A 464 -6.38 -11.84 -0.97
N ARG A 465 -7.11 -11.82 0.15
CA ARG A 465 -6.81 -10.90 1.27
C ARG A 465 -5.41 -11.09 1.84
N ASP A 466 -4.85 -12.29 1.73
CA ASP A 466 -3.45 -12.54 2.11
C ASP A 466 -2.46 -12.06 1.04
N ARG A 467 -2.88 -12.04 -0.22
CA ARG A 467 -2.09 -11.60 -1.37
C ARG A 467 -2.88 -10.63 -2.26
N PRO A 468 -3.16 -9.40 -1.79
CA PRO A 468 -4.03 -8.46 -2.48
C PRO A 468 -3.31 -7.65 -3.58
N PHE A 469 -2.53 -8.31 -4.41
CA PHE A 469 -1.73 -7.70 -5.47
C PHE A 469 -2.34 -8.00 -6.84
N PHE A 470 -3.46 -7.35 -7.13
CA PHE A 470 -4.19 -7.58 -8.38
C PHE A 470 -3.34 -7.21 -9.62
N TYR A 471 -2.71 -6.04 -9.60
CA TYR A 471 -1.89 -5.54 -10.71
C TYR A 471 -0.45 -6.09 -10.72
N SER A 472 -0.14 -7.15 -9.98
CA SER A 472 1.16 -7.84 -10.04
C SER A 472 1.01 -9.19 -10.73
N VAL A 473 1.44 -9.25 -12.00
CA VAL A 473 1.32 -10.46 -12.83
C VAL A 473 2.68 -10.98 -13.31
N LEU A 474 3.79 -10.30 -13.00
CA LEU A 474 5.11 -10.77 -13.39
C LEU A 474 5.52 -12.03 -12.62
N ARG A 475 6.21 -12.95 -13.29
CA ARG A 475 6.78 -14.17 -12.70
C ARG A 475 8.30 -14.02 -12.55
N LEU A 476 8.83 -14.26 -11.35
CA LEU A 476 10.29 -14.29 -11.10
C LEU A 476 11.03 -15.25 -12.01
N SER A 477 10.40 -16.38 -12.36
CA SER A 477 10.97 -17.39 -13.26
C SER A 477 11.15 -16.90 -14.71
N ARG A 478 10.54 -15.78 -15.09
CA ARG A 478 10.59 -15.20 -16.43
C ARG A 478 11.33 -13.85 -16.48
N LEU A 479 12.09 -13.51 -15.44
CA LEU A 479 12.79 -12.22 -15.35
C LEU A 479 13.69 -11.94 -16.56
N GLN A 480 14.38 -12.95 -17.10
CA GLN A 480 15.25 -12.77 -18.24
C GLN A 480 14.49 -12.31 -19.50
N ASP A 481 13.32 -12.90 -19.73
CA ASP A 481 12.46 -12.52 -20.86
C ASP A 481 11.80 -11.15 -20.62
N ILE A 482 11.44 -10.85 -19.35
CA ILE A 482 10.92 -9.56 -18.93
C ILE A 482 11.94 -8.44 -19.20
N PHE A 483 13.22 -8.64 -18.84
CA PHE A 483 14.26 -7.64 -19.10
C PHE A 483 14.53 -7.38 -20.58
N LYS A 484 14.30 -8.37 -21.46
CA LYS A 484 14.41 -8.17 -22.91
C LYS A 484 13.27 -7.29 -23.47
N ASN A 485 12.10 -7.28 -22.80
CA ASN A 485 10.90 -6.62 -23.26
C ASN A 485 10.44 -5.46 -22.33
N LEU A 486 11.36 -4.79 -21.66
CA LEU A 486 11.07 -3.73 -20.68
C LEU A 486 10.17 -2.60 -21.21
N SER A 487 10.25 -2.29 -22.50
CA SER A 487 9.44 -1.23 -23.12
C SER A 487 7.94 -1.58 -23.24
N GLN A 488 7.59 -2.86 -23.12
CA GLN A 488 6.22 -3.36 -23.24
C GLN A 488 5.56 -3.60 -21.87
N ILE A 489 6.31 -3.39 -20.76
CA ILE A 489 5.80 -3.61 -19.41
C ILE A 489 4.90 -2.43 -19.01
N PRO A 490 3.66 -2.69 -18.53
CA PRO A 490 2.79 -1.65 -17.98
C PRO A 490 3.44 -0.93 -16.80
N ARG A 491 3.06 0.32 -16.62
CA ARG A 491 3.60 1.16 -15.52
C ARG A 491 3.33 0.57 -14.14
N GLU A 492 2.22 -0.11 -13.96
CA GLU A 492 1.80 -0.77 -12.72
C GLU A 492 2.79 -1.87 -12.30
N GLU A 493 3.41 -2.56 -13.27
CA GLU A 493 4.36 -3.63 -13.02
C GLU A 493 5.80 -3.14 -12.76
N ILE A 494 6.13 -1.90 -13.11
CA ILE A 494 7.45 -1.32 -12.89
C ILE A 494 7.81 -1.33 -11.40
N GLY A 495 6.85 -1.14 -10.51
CA GLY A 495 7.04 -1.17 -9.06
C GLY A 495 7.65 -2.47 -8.56
N TYR A 496 7.28 -3.60 -9.16
CA TYR A 496 7.87 -4.90 -8.82
C TYR A 496 9.36 -5.00 -9.18
N LEU A 497 9.75 -4.49 -10.36
CA LEU A 497 11.14 -4.46 -10.82
C LEU A 497 11.98 -3.48 -9.98
N ILE A 498 11.42 -2.33 -9.61
CA ILE A 498 12.06 -1.37 -8.70
C ILE A 498 12.32 -2.03 -7.34
N ASN A 499 11.36 -2.75 -6.78
CA ASN A 499 11.55 -3.46 -5.51
C ASN A 499 12.68 -4.48 -5.58
N LEU A 500 12.81 -5.19 -6.71
CA LEU A 500 13.89 -6.15 -6.91
C LEU A 500 15.27 -5.44 -6.98
N ALA A 501 15.35 -4.30 -7.66
CA ALA A 501 16.55 -3.48 -7.74
C ALA A 501 16.94 -2.90 -6.36
N VAL A 502 15.95 -2.40 -5.60
CA VAL A 502 16.14 -1.88 -4.24
C VAL A 502 16.57 -3.00 -3.29
N LEU A 503 16.05 -4.23 -3.43
CA LEU A 503 16.52 -5.38 -2.67
C LEU A 503 18.00 -5.67 -2.96
N GLY A 504 18.39 -5.71 -4.23
CA GLY A 504 19.79 -5.92 -4.62
C GLY A 504 20.71 -4.84 -4.03
N GLN A 505 20.32 -3.57 -4.13
CA GLN A 505 21.07 -2.44 -3.58
C GLN A 505 21.16 -2.51 -2.04
N SER A 506 20.07 -2.79 -1.36
CA SER A 506 20.03 -2.88 0.11
C SER A 506 20.87 -4.04 0.63
N LEU A 507 20.86 -5.19 -0.05
CA LEU A 507 21.72 -6.32 0.25
C LEU A 507 23.20 -5.97 0.09
N PHE A 508 23.56 -5.24 -0.98
CA PHE A 508 24.92 -4.78 -1.20
C PHE A 508 25.42 -3.93 -0.01
N TRP A 509 24.62 -2.95 0.43
CA TRP A 509 24.98 -2.12 1.57
C TRP A 509 25.00 -2.89 2.88
N ALA A 510 24.06 -3.83 3.10
CA ALA A 510 24.07 -4.69 4.28
C ALA A 510 25.33 -5.58 4.34
N LEU A 511 25.79 -6.11 3.21
CA LEU A 511 27.03 -6.86 3.11
C LEU A 511 28.26 -5.99 3.43
N LEU A 512 28.28 -4.74 2.96
CA LEU A 512 29.35 -3.80 3.34
C LEU A 512 29.39 -3.55 4.84
N VAL A 513 28.24 -3.30 5.47
CA VAL A 513 28.12 -3.12 6.94
C VAL A 513 28.58 -4.38 7.68
N LEU A 514 28.27 -5.56 7.15
CA LEU A 514 28.69 -6.82 7.73
C LEU A 514 30.23 -6.98 7.70
N ILE A 515 30.89 -6.53 6.63
CA ILE A 515 32.34 -6.67 6.43
C ILE A 515 33.15 -5.61 7.19
N LEU A 516 32.56 -4.44 7.52
CA LEU A 516 33.24 -3.31 8.13
C LEU A 516 34.17 -3.65 9.34
N PRO A 517 33.77 -4.48 10.33
CA PRO A 517 34.64 -4.80 11.47
C PRO A 517 35.92 -5.54 11.09
N PHE A 518 35.90 -6.28 9.97
CA PHE A 518 37.05 -7.06 9.49
C PHE A 518 38.11 -6.18 8.83
N LEU A 519 37.74 -4.99 8.37
CA LEU A 519 38.68 -4.02 7.79
C LEU A 519 39.51 -3.31 8.87
N GLY A 520 39.03 -3.34 10.14
CA GLY A 520 39.69 -2.69 11.28
C GLY A 520 40.39 -3.67 12.24
N ARG A 521 41.29 -3.12 13.12
CA ARG A 521 41.93 -3.90 14.18
C ARG A 521 40.94 -4.43 15.23
N ALA A 522 39.76 -3.83 15.35
CA ALA A 522 38.76 -4.14 16.36
C ALA A 522 38.11 -5.52 16.16
N GLY A 523 37.89 -5.96 14.92
CA GLY A 523 37.30 -7.27 14.62
C GLY A 523 38.23 -8.45 14.91
N ARG A 524 39.57 -8.20 14.93
CA ARG A 524 40.56 -9.26 15.18
C ARG A 524 40.68 -9.64 16.67
N ALA A 525 40.17 -8.82 17.56
CA ALA A 525 40.23 -9.04 19.01
C ALA A 525 39.02 -9.83 19.56
N VAL A 526 37.96 -10.03 18.77
CA VAL A 526 36.70 -10.67 19.20
C VAL A 526 36.67 -12.12 18.71
N PRO A 527 36.30 -13.09 19.56
CA PRO A 527 36.12 -14.49 19.12
C PRO A 527 35.06 -14.62 18.03
N TRP A 528 35.37 -15.39 16.99
CA TRP A 528 34.46 -15.59 15.82
C TRP A 528 33.06 -16.05 16.22
N GLY A 529 32.94 -16.89 17.25
CA GLY A 529 31.65 -17.34 17.78
C GLY A 529 30.78 -16.20 18.32
N GLN A 530 31.40 -15.25 19.03
CA GLN A 530 30.67 -14.06 19.54
C GLN A 530 30.29 -13.12 18.41
N LEU A 531 31.16 -12.95 17.43
CA LEU A 531 30.90 -12.15 16.24
C LEU A 531 29.72 -12.71 15.45
N GLY A 532 29.72 -14.03 15.19
CA GLY A 532 28.63 -14.71 14.49
C GLY A 532 27.30 -14.60 15.22
N LYS A 533 27.27 -14.78 16.53
CA LYS A 533 26.05 -14.58 17.36
C LYS A 533 25.55 -13.14 17.26
N THR A 534 26.44 -12.15 17.28
CA THR A 534 26.07 -10.74 17.16
C THR A 534 25.44 -10.45 15.78
N VAL A 535 26.06 -10.95 14.70
CA VAL A 535 25.52 -10.81 13.33
C VAL A 535 24.13 -11.39 13.26
N VAL A 536 23.97 -12.67 13.59
CA VAL A 536 22.66 -13.36 13.47
C VAL A 536 21.61 -12.65 14.33
N TYR A 537 21.94 -12.34 15.58
CA TYR A 537 21.01 -11.73 16.50
C TYR A 537 20.46 -10.39 15.98
N PHE A 538 21.30 -9.42 15.70
CA PHE A 538 20.87 -8.08 15.33
C PHE A 538 20.30 -8.00 13.92
N SER A 539 20.74 -8.83 12.98
CA SER A 539 20.16 -8.94 11.65
C SER A 539 18.75 -9.53 11.71
N CYS A 540 18.54 -10.57 12.53
CA CYS A 540 17.21 -11.16 12.71
C CYS A 540 16.22 -10.17 13.36
N LEU A 541 16.69 -9.35 14.32
CA LEU A 541 15.82 -8.32 14.91
C LEU A 541 15.41 -7.24 13.90
N GLY A 542 16.36 -6.78 13.06
CA GLY A 542 16.07 -5.79 12.02
C GLY A 542 15.03 -6.28 11.01
N LEU A 543 15.22 -7.51 10.49
CA LEU A 543 14.27 -8.13 9.57
C LEU A 543 12.90 -8.37 10.22
N GLY A 544 12.89 -9.01 11.39
CA GLY A 544 11.66 -9.47 12.02
C GLY A 544 10.75 -8.35 12.50
N PHE A 545 11.33 -7.24 13.00
CA PHE A 545 10.56 -6.06 13.43
C PHE A 545 9.78 -5.47 12.26
N LEU A 546 10.44 -5.22 11.13
CA LEU A 546 9.82 -4.64 9.94
C LEU A 546 8.80 -5.58 9.30
N PHE A 547 9.02 -6.90 9.33
CA PHE A 547 8.04 -7.85 8.82
C PHE A 547 6.72 -7.80 9.60
N ILE A 548 6.79 -7.66 10.93
CA ILE A 548 5.60 -7.46 11.78
C ILE A 548 4.92 -6.14 11.44
N GLU A 549 5.70 -5.07 11.34
CA GLU A 549 5.18 -3.72 11.05
C GLU A 549 4.43 -3.69 9.72
N ILE A 550 5.05 -4.18 8.65
CA ILE A 550 4.44 -4.22 7.31
C ILE A 550 3.16 -5.06 7.31
N MET A 551 3.19 -6.25 7.94
CA MET A 551 2.01 -7.11 8.05
C MET A 551 0.87 -6.42 8.81
N LEU A 552 1.16 -5.75 9.93
CA LEU A 552 0.16 -5.04 10.72
C LEU A 552 -0.43 -3.84 9.98
N ILE A 553 0.40 -3.07 9.25
CA ILE A 553 -0.07 -1.96 8.40
C ILE A 553 -1.03 -2.50 7.36
N GLU A 554 -0.70 -3.57 6.68
CA GLU A 554 -1.51 -4.13 5.60
C GLU A 554 -2.82 -4.76 6.10
N LYS A 555 -2.77 -5.58 7.15
CA LYS A 555 -3.98 -6.10 7.79
C LYS A 555 -4.84 -4.97 8.37
N GLY A 556 -4.18 -3.92 8.91
CA GLY A 556 -4.84 -2.71 9.40
C GLY A 556 -5.53 -1.94 8.28
N ALA A 557 -4.90 -1.80 7.10
CA ALA A 557 -5.49 -1.14 5.95
C ALA A 557 -6.78 -1.83 5.49
N TYR A 558 -6.80 -3.15 5.45
CA TYR A 558 -8.02 -3.92 5.21
C TYR A 558 -9.08 -3.68 6.30
N PHE A 559 -8.68 -3.83 7.58
CA PHE A 559 -9.58 -3.79 8.72
C PHE A 559 -10.21 -2.42 8.95
N LEU A 560 -9.42 -1.35 8.82
CA LEU A 560 -9.91 0.02 8.95
C LEU A 560 -10.61 0.51 7.69
N GLY A 561 -10.30 -0.07 6.53
CA GLY A 561 -10.72 0.42 5.23
C GLY A 561 -10.06 1.74 4.83
N ASP A 562 -8.94 2.08 5.49
CA ASP A 562 -8.18 3.31 5.30
C ASP A 562 -6.70 3.04 5.56
N ARG A 563 -5.89 3.11 4.50
CA ARG A 563 -4.46 2.81 4.57
C ARG A 563 -3.66 3.88 5.33
N THR A 564 -4.05 5.14 5.20
CA THR A 564 -3.35 6.27 5.84
C THR A 564 -3.51 6.22 7.35
N ILE A 565 -4.73 5.96 7.82
CA ILE A 565 -5.00 5.78 9.24
C ILE A 565 -4.28 4.52 9.77
N ALA A 566 -4.34 3.42 9.03
CA ALA A 566 -3.69 2.16 9.44
C ALA A 566 -2.18 2.32 9.56
N PHE A 567 -1.53 2.91 8.56
CA PHE A 567 -0.09 3.18 8.58
C PHE A 567 0.30 4.03 9.79
N SER A 568 -0.38 5.15 9.98
CA SER A 568 -0.07 6.09 11.05
C SER A 568 -0.28 5.49 12.45
N LEU A 569 -1.38 4.75 12.62
CA LEU A 569 -1.73 4.10 13.88
C LEU A 569 -0.74 2.99 14.23
N VAL A 570 -0.45 2.10 13.28
CA VAL A 570 0.46 0.97 13.51
C VAL A 570 1.88 1.46 13.77
N LEU A 571 2.39 2.37 12.93
CA LEU A 571 3.74 2.94 13.11
C LEU A 571 3.87 3.58 14.49
N CYS A 572 2.93 4.45 14.87
CA CYS A 572 2.94 5.10 16.18
C CYS A 572 2.83 4.09 17.32
N ALA A 573 1.88 3.15 17.25
CA ALA A 573 1.71 2.14 18.29
C ALA A 573 2.96 1.28 18.44
N MET A 574 3.54 0.79 17.34
CA MET A 574 4.73 -0.05 17.38
C MET A 574 5.91 0.69 17.99
N LEU A 575 6.17 1.92 17.61
CA LEU A 575 7.28 2.71 18.14
C LEU A 575 7.07 3.03 19.62
N VAL A 576 5.90 3.53 20.01
CA VAL A 576 5.63 3.91 21.41
C VAL A 576 5.66 2.69 22.33
N PHE A 577 4.98 1.59 21.97
CA PHE A 577 4.91 0.41 22.84
C PHE A 577 6.21 -0.40 22.83
N SER A 578 6.98 -0.44 21.74
CA SER A 578 8.34 -0.98 21.75
C SER A 578 9.27 -0.12 22.61
N GLY A 579 9.11 1.20 22.57
CA GLY A 579 9.84 2.12 23.45
C GLY A 579 9.54 1.90 24.92
N LEU A 580 8.26 1.68 25.28
CA LEU A 580 7.85 1.30 26.64
C LEU A 580 8.43 -0.05 27.04
N GLY A 581 8.41 -1.06 26.15
CA GLY A 581 9.04 -2.36 26.38
C GLY A 581 10.55 -2.24 26.64
N SER A 582 11.22 -1.41 25.84
CA SER A 582 12.65 -1.10 26.02
C SER A 582 12.93 -0.44 27.38
N TRP A 583 12.15 0.56 27.74
CA TRP A 583 12.27 1.22 29.05
C TRP A 583 12.03 0.22 30.19
N LEU A 584 10.99 -0.60 30.13
CA LEU A 584 10.69 -1.62 31.12
C LEU A 584 11.84 -2.63 31.26
N SER A 585 12.55 -2.97 30.19
CA SER A 585 13.70 -3.87 30.25
C SER A 585 14.82 -3.40 31.19
N GLY A 586 14.94 -2.07 31.38
CA GLY A 586 15.90 -1.43 32.27
C GLY A 586 15.39 -1.18 33.69
N VAL A 587 14.07 -0.98 33.86
CA VAL A 587 13.46 -0.50 35.10
C VAL A 587 12.81 -1.62 35.93
N ILE A 588 12.68 -2.83 35.39
CA ILE A 588 12.07 -3.95 36.11
C ILE A 588 12.75 -4.07 37.49
N PRO A 589 12.01 -3.92 38.63
CA PRO A 589 12.55 -3.92 39.95
C PRO A 589 13.36 -5.19 40.23
N TRP A 590 14.45 -5.05 40.99
CA TRP A 590 15.29 -6.17 41.37
C TRP A 590 14.49 -7.30 42.04
N GLN A 591 13.45 -6.97 42.79
CA GLN A 591 12.51 -7.91 43.40
C GLN A 591 11.80 -8.81 42.40
N LEU A 592 11.35 -8.27 41.26
CA LEU A 592 10.76 -9.05 40.16
C LEU A 592 11.82 -9.90 39.42
N ARG A 593 13.06 -9.40 39.37
CA ARG A 593 14.20 -10.13 38.82
C ARG A 593 14.53 -11.37 39.67
N VAL A 594 14.43 -11.26 40.99
CA VAL A 594 14.63 -12.38 41.94
C VAL A 594 13.48 -13.40 41.85
N LEU A 595 12.25 -12.96 41.67
CA LEU A 595 11.08 -13.83 41.52
C LEU A 595 11.15 -14.70 40.24
N LEU A 596 11.69 -14.14 39.16
CA LEU A 596 11.87 -14.82 37.88
C LEU A 596 13.07 -15.78 37.89
N GLN A 597 13.99 -15.66 38.88
CA GLN A 597 15.16 -16.54 39.01
C GLN A 597 15.59 -16.68 40.49
N PRO A 598 15.05 -17.70 41.22
CA PRO A 598 15.36 -17.92 42.65
C PRO A 598 16.84 -18.25 42.95
N SER A 599 17.64 -18.61 41.93
CA SER A 599 19.02 -19.09 42.08
C SER A 599 20.08 -17.97 42.25
N GLY A 600 19.69 -16.72 42.54
CA GLY A 600 20.59 -15.66 43.01
C GLY A 600 21.53 -14.97 42.01
N THR A 601 21.67 -15.47 40.79
CA THR A 601 22.43 -14.80 39.71
C THR A 601 21.50 -14.37 38.59
N PHE A 602 21.05 -13.11 38.65
CA PHE A 602 20.20 -12.56 37.56
C PHE A 602 20.98 -12.52 36.24
N ARG A 603 20.49 -13.30 35.29
CA ARG A 603 20.96 -13.25 33.89
C ARG A 603 19.95 -12.45 33.05
N PRO A 604 20.34 -11.35 32.36
CA PRO A 604 19.44 -10.60 31.50
C PRO A 604 18.70 -11.48 30.48
N ALA A 605 19.27 -12.60 30.08
CA ALA A 605 18.65 -13.64 29.25
C ALA A 605 17.34 -14.19 29.86
N SER A 606 17.13 -14.10 31.17
CA SER A 606 15.89 -14.58 31.80
C SER A 606 14.65 -13.78 31.40
N LEU A 607 14.80 -12.49 31.04
CA LEU A 607 13.72 -11.65 30.57
C LEU A 607 13.33 -11.92 29.10
N LEU A 608 14.24 -12.49 28.31
CA LEU A 608 13.94 -12.88 26.95
C LEU A 608 12.95 -14.04 26.85
N ARG A 609 12.93 -14.92 27.86
CA ARG A 609 12.00 -16.06 27.89
C ARG A 609 10.54 -15.61 27.90
N PRO A 610 10.06 -14.81 28.87
CA PRO A 610 8.68 -14.35 28.87
C PRO A 610 8.38 -13.44 27.65
N ALA A 611 9.31 -12.58 27.23
CA ALA A 611 9.12 -11.76 26.04
C ALA A 611 8.98 -12.61 24.76
N GLY A 612 9.84 -13.64 24.61
CA GLY A 612 9.77 -14.56 23.47
C GLY A 612 8.51 -15.43 23.49
N LEU A 613 8.06 -15.86 24.68
CA LEU A 613 6.80 -16.62 24.82
C LEU A 613 5.59 -15.75 24.45
N LEU A 614 5.52 -14.51 24.94
CA LEU A 614 4.44 -13.60 24.61
C LEU A 614 4.39 -13.32 23.10
N LEU A 615 5.57 -13.08 22.49
CA LEU A 615 5.66 -12.89 21.04
C LEU A 615 5.23 -14.14 20.28
N ALA A 616 5.63 -15.35 20.71
CA ALA A 616 5.25 -16.61 20.09
C ALA A 616 3.73 -16.86 20.19
N VAL A 617 3.11 -16.56 21.33
CA VAL A 617 1.65 -16.64 21.51
C VAL A 617 0.96 -15.63 20.56
N TRP A 618 1.44 -14.38 20.51
CA TRP A 618 0.89 -13.37 19.60
C TRP A 618 1.00 -13.80 18.13
N LEU A 619 2.14 -14.37 17.72
CA LEU A 619 2.34 -14.90 16.36
C LEU A 619 1.37 -16.05 16.06
N GLY A 620 1.18 -16.98 17.00
CA GLY A 620 0.22 -18.08 16.85
C GLY A 620 -1.21 -17.57 16.69
N LEU A 621 -1.60 -16.56 17.49
CA LEU A 621 -2.91 -15.91 17.36
C LEU A 621 -3.05 -15.14 16.03
N SER A 622 -1.97 -14.54 15.54
CA SER A 622 -1.97 -13.79 14.28
C SER A 622 -2.00 -14.71 13.05
N LEU A 623 -1.42 -15.90 13.12
CA LEU A 623 -1.42 -16.90 12.04
C LEU A 623 -2.75 -17.63 11.89
N GLY A 624 -3.52 -17.78 12.96
CA GLY A 624 -4.75 -18.57 12.98
C GLY A 624 -6.02 -17.69 13.15
N PRO A 625 -6.39 -17.33 14.39
CA PRO A 625 -7.70 -16.73 14.66
C PRO A 625 -7.83 -15.24 14.29
N LEU A 626 -6.76 -14.54 13.96
CA LEU A 626 -6.83 -13.09 13.71
C LEU A 626 -7.74 -12.73 12.54
N ASP A 627 -7.61 -13.39 11.39
CA ASP A 627 -8.39 -13.08 10.20
C ASP A 627 -9.90 -13.27 10.38
N PRO A 628 -10.39 -14.37 10.97
CA PRO A 628 -11.80 -14.50 11.35
C PRO A 628 -12.27 -13.41 12.33
N VAL A 629 -11.45 -13.07 13.34
CA VAL A 629 -11.77 -12.03 14.32
C VAL A 629 -11.88 -10.66 13.64
N LEU A 630 -10.91 -10.29 12.78
CA LEU A 630 -10.96 -9.04 12.02
C LEU A 630 -12.22 -8.97 11.16
N THR A 631 -12.55 -10.06 10.46
CA THR A 631 -13.75 -10.12 9.62
C THR A 631 -15.03 -9.94 10.43
N HIS A 632 -15.13 -10.58 11.59
CA HIS A 632 -16.28 -10.43 12.49
C HIS A 632 -16.39 -8.99 13.04
N CYS A 633 -15.27 -8.36 13.36
CA CYS A 633 -15.19 -7.01 13.90
C CYS A 633 -15.29 -5.90 12.85
N LEU A 634 -15.42 -6.19 11.56
CA LEU A 634 -15.55 -5.17 10.51
C LEU A 634 -16.78 -4.27 10.68
N SER A 635 -17.85 -4.80 11.27
CA SER A 635 -19.10 -4.05 11.54
C SER A 635 -18.98 -3.02 12.66
N LEU A 636 -17.90 -3.06 13.44
CA LEU A 636 -17.67 -2.10 14.52
C LEU A 636 -17.41 -0.69 13.97
N SER A 637 -17.65 0.32 14.82
CA SER A 637 -17.32 1.71 14.49
C SER A 637 -15.83 1.90 14.22
N LEU A 638 -15.44 2.86 13.38
CA LEU A 638 -14.04 3.13 13.07
C LEU A 638 -13.16 3.37 14.32
N PRO A 639 -13.58 4.16 15.33
CA PRO A 639 -12.81 4.31 16.57
C PRO A 639 -12.57 2.98 17.31
N SER A 640 -13.58 2.11 17.36
CA SER A 640 -13.43 0.78 17.99
C SER A 640 -12.47 -0.10 17.25
N ARG A 641 -12.49 -0.07 15.91
CA ARG A 641 -11.52 -0.79 15.07
C ARG A 641 -10.10 -0.24 15.25
N CYS A 642 -9.94 1.08 15.34
CA CYS A 642 -8.64 1.70 15.65
C CYS A 642 -8.11 1.27 17.02
N LEU A 643 -8.95 1.25 18.04
CA LEU A 643 -8.57 0.80 19.38
C LEU A 643 -8.13 -0.67 19.36
N PHE A 644 -8.89 -1.54 18.68
CA PHE A 644 -8.55 -2.95 18.55
C PHE A 644 -7.17 -3.13 17.87
N LEU A 645 -6.96 -2.48 16.71
CA LEU A 645 -5.70 -2.57 15.97
C LEU A 645 -4.52 -2.03 16.77
N GLY A 646 -4.69 -0.88 17.44
CA GLY A 646 -3.67 -0.29 18.32
C GLY A 646 -3.31 -1.21 19.49
N ALA A 647 -4.30 -1.83 20.15
CA ALA A 647 -4.08 -2.79 21.21
C ALA A 647 -3.38 -4.06 20.70
N TRP A 648 -3.76 -4.56 19.52
CA TRP A 648 -3.13 -5.73 18.91
C TRP A 648 -1.66 -5.46 18.55
N ALA A 649 -1.35 -4.29 18.01
CA ALA A 649 0.01 -3.83 17.75
C ALA A 649 0.82 -3.68 19.05
N ALA A 650 0.22 -3.13 20.11
CA ALA A 650 0.87 -2.98 21.42
C ALA A 650 1.28 -4.32 22.03
N LEU A 651 0.43 -5.35 21.93
CA LEU A 651 0.72 -6.70 22.43
C LEU A 651 1.96 -7.33 21.78
N ALA A 652 2.22 -7.04 20.50
CA ALA A 652 3.45 -7.45 19.82
C ALA A 652 4.64 -6.59 20.24
N SER A 653 4.42 -5.27 20.30
CA SER A 653 5.50 -4.28 20.36
C SER A 653 6.17 -4.24 21.72
N ILE A 654 5.42 -4.41 22.82
CA ILE A 654 6.01 -4.44 24.18
C ILE A 654 7.09 -5.56 24.27
N PRO A 655 6.81 -6.85 23.95
CA PRO A 655 7.84 -7.86 23.99
C PRO A 655 8.99 -7.62 23.00
N LEU A 656 8.72 -7.06 21.81
CA LEU A 656 9.75 -6.71 20.84
C LEU A 656 10.75 -5.70 21.40
N GLY A 657 10.29 -4.73 22.20
CA GLY A 657 11.12 -3.72 22.81
C GLY A 657 12.18 -4.25 23.79
N PHE A 658 12.06 -5.51 24.29
CA PHE A 658 13.05 -6.12 25.17
C PHE A 658 14.29 -6.63 24.43
N PHE A 659 14.14 -7.16 23.23
CA PHE A 659 15.23 -7.88 22.57
C PHE A 659 16.45 -7.01 22.29
N PHE A 660 16.26 -5.86 21.64
CA PHE A 660 17.37 -5.03 21.21
C PHE A 660 18.24 -4.49 22.37
N PRO A 661 17.68 -3.82 23.41
CA PRO A 661 18.50 -3.30 24.51
C PRO A 661 19.14 -4.39 25.36
N LEU A 662 18.48 -5.54 25.55
CA LEU A 662 19.07 -6.67 26.26
C LEU A 662 20.25 -7.27 25.50
N GLY A 663 20.16 -7.41 24.18
CA GLY A 663 21.29 -7.85 23.35
C GLY A 663 22.44 -6.88 23.39
N LEU A 664 22.17 -5.58 23.24
CA LEU A 664 23.17 -4.53 23.24
C LEU A 664 23.91 -4.43 24.58
N SER A 665 23.19 -4.62 25.69
CA SER A 665 23.79 -4.62 27.07
C SER A 665 24.77 -5.75 27.31
N ARG A 666 24.83 -6.77 26.47
CA ARG A 666 25.75 -7.90 26.55
C ARG A 666 27.05 -7.69 25.79
N LEU A 667 27.12 -6.70 24.93
CA LEU A 667 28.32 -6.43 24.15
C LEU A 667 29.38 -5.72 25.03
N PRO A 668 30.70 -6.01 24.85
CA PRO A 668 31.77 -5.33 25.53
C PRO A 668 31.76 -3.82 25.18
N ARG A 669 31.87 -2.96 26.18
CA ARG A 669 31.80 -1.49 26.03
C ARG A 669 32.96 -0.89 25.25
N GLU A 670 34.17 -1.42 25.50
CA GLU A 670 35.41 -0.92 24.87
C GLU A 670 35.54 -1.40 23.42
N SER A 671 34.56 -2.15 22.92
CA SER A 671 34.58 -2.68 21.56
C SER A 671 33.72 -1.83 20.63
N SER A 672 34.14 -1.74 19.36
CA SER A 672 33.33 -1.18 18.23
C SER A 672 32.07 -2.00 17.91
N LEU A 673 31.78 -3.04 18.70
CA LEU A 673 30.63 -3.94 18.46
C LEU A 673 29.28 -3.26 18.71
N ILE A 674 29.18 -2.30 19.63
CA ILE A 674 27.91 -1.61 19.94
C ILE A 674 27.41 -0.80 18.72
N PRO A 675 28.21 0.12 18.15
CA PRO A 675 27.82 0.84 16.94
C PRO A 675 27.56 -0.10 15.75
N TRP A 676 28.37 -1.15 15.62
CA TRP A 676 28.21 -2.11 14.55
C TRP A 676 26.94 -2.96 14.69
N ALA A 677 26.58 -3.41 15.89
CA ALA A 677 25.33 -4.12 16.16
C ALA A 677 24.11 -3.25 15.80
N TRP A 678 24.18 -1.95 16.11
CA TRP A 678 23.14 -1.01 15.71
C TRP A 678 23.09 -0.83 14.19
N ALA A 679 24.24 -0.68 13.55
CA ALA A 679 24.32 -0.57 12.09
C ALA A 679 23.82 -1.83 11.37
N LEU A 680 24.11 -3.05 11.89
CA LEU A 680 23.57 -4.31 11.37
C LEU A 680 22.04 -4.34 11.46
N ASN A 681 21.47 -3.99 12.62
CA ASN A 681 20.04 -3.94 12.79
C ASN A 681 19.39 -2.97 11.79
N GLY A 682 19.94 -1.76 11.63
CA GLY A 682 19.46 -0.78 10.67
C GLY A 682 19.62 -1.25 9.21
N ALA A 683 20.76 -1.81 8.83
CA ALA A 683 20.98 -2.29 7.46
C ALA A 683 20.01 -3.41 7.07
N PHE A 684 19.77 -4.37 7.96
CA PHE A 684 18.82 -5.45 7.69
C PHE A 684 17.36 -5.00 7.81
N SER A 685 17.06 -3.93 8.54
CA SER A 685 15.74 -3.28 8.47
C SER A 685 15.48 -2.68 7.08
N VAL A 686 16.50 -2.09 6.45
CA VAL A 686 16.37 -1.58 5.07
C VAL A 686 16.15 -2.73 4.07
N VAL A 687 16.83 -3.86 4.25
CA VAL A 687 16.62 -5.09 3.43
C VAL A 687 15.21 -5.65 3.63
N ALA A 688 14.66 -5.55 4.83
CA ALA A 688 13.35 -6.12 5.18
C ALA A 688 12.22 -5.58 4.31
N THR A 689 12.22 -4.28 4.01
CA THR A 689 11.10 -3.63 3.29
C THR A 689 10.89 -4.19 1.87
N PRO A 690 11.88 -4.15 0.95
CA PRO A 690 11.70 -4.72 -0.38
C PRO A 690 11.52 -6.24 -0.34
N LEU A 691 12.17 -6.94 0.59
CA LEU A 691 12.03 -8.39 0.75
C LEU A 691 10.62 -8.75 1.20
N ALA A 692 10.04 -8.04 2.18
CA ALA A 692 8.67 -8.25 2.62
C ALA A 692 7.66 -8.06 1.49
N ASN A 693 7.83 -7.02 0.67
CA ASN A 693 6.94 -6.75 -0.46
C ASN A 693 7.03 -7.89 -1.51
N LEU A 694 8.22 -8.32 -1.89
CA LEU A 694 8.40 -9.42 -2.84
C LEU A 694 7.85 -10.74 -2.31
N LEU A 695 8.00 -11.03 -1.01
CA LEU A 695 7.44 -12.22 -0.38
C LEU A 695 5.90 -12.15 -0.31
N ALA A 696 5.36 -10.99 0.06
CA ALA A 696 3.91 -10.78 0.11
C ALA A 696 3.27 -10.94 -1.26
N VAL A 697 3.88 -10.40 -2.33
CA VAL A 697 3.43 -10.57 -3.72
C VAL A 697 3.49 -12.04 -4.15
N SER A 698 4.56 -12.75 -3.81
CA SER A 698 4.80 -14.12 -4.29
C SER A 698 4.03 -15.18 -3.50
N VAL A 699 4.03 -15.06 -2.16
CA VAL A 699 3.54 -16.10 -1.24
C VAL A 699 2.36 -15.62 -0.40
N GLY A 700 2.33 -14.33 -0.01
CA GLY A 700 1.32 -13.72 0.86
C GLY A 700 1.90 -13.20 2.18
N TYR A 701 1.11 -12.38 2.89
CA TYR A 701 1.53 -11.75 4.15
C TYR A 701 1.72 -12.74 5.31
N HIS A 702 1.01 -13.88 5.32
CA HIS A 702 1.23 -14.92 6.34
C HIS A 702 2.65 -15.47 6.31
N SER A 703 3.30 -15.49 5.14
CA SER A 703 4.70 -15.92 5.02
C SER A 703 5.65 -15.06 5.87
N LEU A 704 5.36 -13.77 6.04
CA LEU A 704 6.15 -12.86 6.88
C LEU A 704 6.08 -13.27 8.34
N LEU A 705 4.90 -13.68 8.84
CA LEU A 705 4.73 -14.12 10.23
C LEU A 705 5.51 -15.42 10.50
N TRP A 706 5.49 -16.37 9.56
CA TRP A 706 6.32 -17.58 9.68
C TRP A 706 7.81 -17.25 9.73
N LEU A 707 8.26 -16.33 8.86
CA LEU A 707 9.65 -15.89 8.88
C LEU A 707 10.00 -15.17 10.20
N VAL A 708 9.11 -14.35 10.73
CA VAL A 708 9.29 -13.70 12.04
C VAL A 708 9.47 -14.74 13.14
N PHE A 709 8.66 -15.79 13.14
CA PHE A 709 8.79 -16.89 14.11
C PHE A 709 10.20 -17.51 14.07
N PHE A 710 10.71 -17.82 12.86
CA PHE A 710 12.06 -18.36 12.69
C PHE A 710 13.15 -17.35 13.07
N LEU A 711 13.02 -16.09 12.66
CA LEU A 711 14.00 -15.03 12.93
C LEU A 711 14.14 -14.77 14.42
N TYR A 712 13.04 -14.63 15.17
CA TYR A 712 13.09 -14.46 16.62
C TYR A 712 13.53 -15.72 17.36
N GLY A 713 13.23 -16.91 16.83
CA GLY A 713 13.80 -18.16 17.30
C GLY A 713 15.33 -18.21 17.16
N LEU A 714 15.84 -17.83 15.99
CA LEU A 714 17.28 -17.70 15.74
C LEU A 714 17.92 -16.63 16.61
N ALA A 715 17.27 -15.46 16.78
CA ALA A 715 17.72 -14.41 17.67
C ALA A 715 17.82 -14.93 19.11
N TYR A 716 16.84 -15.67 19.60
CA TYR A 716 16.87 -16.27 20.94
C TYR A 716 18.06 -17.22 21.12
N LEU A 717 18.33 -18.10 20.12
CA LEU A 717 19.44 -19.05 20.14
C LEU A 717 20.81 -18.37 20.00
N SER A 718 20.89 -17.26 19.27
CA SER A 718 22.12 -16.50 19.03
C SER A 718 22.31 -15.31 19.96
N PHE A 719 21.58 -15.29 21.09
CA PHE A 719 21.72 -14.23 22.08
C PHE A 719 23.19 -14.04 22.52
N PRO A 720 23.76 -12.80 22.46
CA PRO A 720 25.18 -12.58 22.70
C PRO A 720 25.62 -13.06 24.09
N ASP A 721 26.78 -13.75 24.16
CA ASP A 721 27.42 -14.10 25.42
C ASP A 721 27.91 -12.82 26.10
N GLY A 722 27.75 -12.70 27.42
CA GLY A 722 28.25 -11.56 28.16
C GLY A 722 29.78 -11.47 28.09
N PRO A 723 30.36 -10.32 28.49
CA PRO A 723 31.81 -10.16 28.50
C PRO A 723 32.49 -11.31 29.23
N VAL A 724 33.41 -11.97 28.55
CA VAL A 724 34.27 -12.99 29.16
C VAL A 724 35.00 -12.30 30.31
N LYS A 725 34.81 -12.75 31.56
CA LYS A 725 35.64 -12.35 32.67
C LYS A 725 37.04 -12.85 32.32
N THR A 726 37.88 -12.00 31.76
CA THR A 726 39.33 -12.25 31.70
C THR A 726 39.74 -12.42 33.17
N ALA A 727 40.10 -13.66 33.53
CA ALA A 727 40.75 -13.93 34.79
C ALA A 727 42.01 -13.04 34.80
N VAL A 728 42.00 -12.00 35.61
CA VAL A 728 43.18 -11.24 35.92
C VAL A 728 44.12 -12.25 36.60
N MET A 729 45.00 -12.87 35.83
CA MET A 729 46.17 -13.54 36.37
C MET A 729 46.97 -12.46 37.11
N GLY A 730 46.81 -12.44 38.41
CA GLY A 730 47.59 -11.59 39.27
C GLY A 730 49.06 -11.88 39.01
N ARG A 731 49.77 -10.95 38.37
CA ARG A 731 51.20 -10.82 38.58
C ARG A 731 51.40 -10.32 40.00
N ARG A 732 51.57 -11.25 40.94
CA ARG A 732 52.33 -10.99 42.14
C ARG A 732 53.79 -11.02 41.72
N SER A 733 54.45 -9.93 41.77
CA SER A 733 55.91 -9.82 41.97
C SER A 733 56.19 -8.54 42.76
#